data_1c48b2c4704d8ad40e2c6277c857d2a5
#
_entry.id   1c48b2c4704d8ad40e2c6277c857d2a5
#
_cell.length_a   1.000
_cell.length_b   1.000
_cell.length_c   1.000
_cell.angle_alpha   90.00
_cell.angle_beta   90.00
_cell.angle_gamma   90.00
#
_symmetry.space_group_name_H-M   'P 1'
#
loop_
_entity.id
_entity.type
_entity.pdbx_description
1 polymer ?
#
loop_
_entity_poly.entity_id
_entity_poly.type
_entity_poly.pdbx_seq_one_letter_code
_entity_poly.pdbx_strand_id
1 'polypeptide(L)'
;MKNLIIVESPAKARTIGTFLGKKYKVVASKGHIRDLPKSSFGIKVEEDGTFVPKYSIPREVNPTVKELRKLAKEAETIYIATDEDREGEAIGYHIAMAIKKEPESLPRIVFHEITKTAIENALENPRKLDMDAVNAQQARRLLDRIVGYKLSPLLASKIQKGLSAGRVQSSSLKIVVDREREIKVFKPEEYWTIEGLFEKNIESSIFAFNGKKIDKMSIKDEKMATEIVHSAKVESFVVESLEKKERKSKTPPPFMTSTLQQSASTQLGFSPKKTMMVAQKLYEGVKTNKGNMGVITYMRTDSLNLSEEAVGDARDYILDTFGSEYLPKTLKKYSSKSKGAQEAHEAIRPTMIGFTPIVAKDYLTGDEFKLYRLIYNRFLACQMNEARLESQTMLFKGQRSTFKANGRKLLFDGFYRVTGYSENDKLLPELKKGQQVTLDDIKPQQHFTEPPARYNEASLIKKLESLGIGRPSTYAPTITILQTRKYITIDKKRIHPTEIAFTVIKLLEEHFSEIVDSSFTSNMEADLDKINEGRLDWQKLLADFYEPFMQKIIDGKKSIKSQKMAIPTGEMCPKCGHELLRRKGRFGEFIACSNFPKCKYTTDLDGNPPPEPEKTDIKCDKCGEFMVIKDSKRGKFLACSAYPKCKNAQPLVPPRELDIPCPKCGSKILEKEGKRGTFYGCANYPKCRFISNGEPLKRKCPECESMVVHKVLKTGEFYECIDKKCKWKERVPNDKLKNP
;
A
#
# COMPACT_ATOMS: atom_id res chain seq x y z
N MET A 1 -39.58 -10.32 -4.16
CA MET A 1 -38.38 -10.05 -5.00
C MET A 1 -37.73 -11.39 -5.31
N LYS A 2 -37.63 -11.79 -6.58
CA LYS A 2 -37.15 -13.14 -6.91
C LYS A 2 -35.65 -13.32 -6.62
N ASN A 3 -34.80 -12.48 -7.17
CA ASN A 3 -33.35 -12.67 -7.10
C ASN A 3 -32.62 -11.46 -6.50
N LEU A 4 -31.74 -11.70 -5.54
CA LEU A 4 -30.85 -10.72 -4.93
C LEU A 4 -29.40 -11.09 -5.24
N ILE A 5 -28.62 -10.17 -5.78
CA ILE A 5 -27.18 -10.33 -5.98
C ILE A 5 -26.45 -9.35 -5.04
N ILE A 6 -25.53 -9.87 -4.26
CA ILE A 6 -24.74 -9.05 -3.32
C ILE A 6 -23.29 -9.04 -3.79
N VAL A 7 -22.78 -7.83 -4.11
CA VAL A 7 -21.40 -7.56 -4.53
C VAL A 7 -20.67 -6.76 -3.45
N GLU A 8 -19.35 -6.59 -3.56
CA GLU A 8 -18.61 -5.80 -2.58
C GLU A 8 -18.66 -4.28 -2.82
N SER A 9 -18.78 -3.81 -4.07
CA SER A 9 -18.66 -2.38 -4.37
C SER A 9 -19.92 -1.79 -5.04
N PRO A 10 -20.24 -0.50 -4.75
CA PRO A 10 -21.37 0.18 -5.40
C PRO A 10 -21.19 0.35 -6.92
N ALA A 11 -19.93 0.41 -7.41
CA ALA A 11 -19.64 0.51 -8.82
C ALA A 11 -20.02 -0.78 -9.54
N LYS A 12 -19.62 -1.95 -9.04
CA LYS A 12 -20.06 -3.26 -9.55
C LYS A 12 -21.57 -3.40 -9.53
N ALA A 13 -22.22 -2.99 -8.41
CA ALA A 13 -23.66 -3.08 -8.30
C ALA A 13 -24.38 -2.30 -9.41
N ARG A 14 -23.88 -1.12 -9.76
CA ARG A 14 -24.43 -0.34 -10.88
C ARG A 14 -24.20 -1.02 -12.23
N THR A 15 -22.95 -1.44 -12.50
CA THR A 15 -22.57 -2.04 -13.77
C THR A 15 -23.35 -3.34 -14.03
N ILE A 16 -23.32 -4.27 -13.07
CA ILE A 16 -24.05 -5.55 -13.18
C ILE A 16 -25.56 -5.33 -13.23
N GLY A 17 -26.09 -4.37 -12.47
CA GLY A 17 -27.50 -4.03 -12.48
C GLY A 17 -28.00 -3.54 -13.82
N THR A 18 -27.16 -2.87 -14.64
CA THR A 18 -27.54 -2.46 -16.00
C THR A 18 -27.65 -3.65 -16.97
N PHE A 19 -26.86 -4.70 -16.76
CA PHE A 19 -26.90 -5.91 -17.60
C PHE A 19 -28.14 -6.78 -17.35
N LEU A 20 -28.50 -6.94 -16.07
CA LEU A 20 -29.50 -7.91 -15.63
C LEU A 20 -30.94 -7.34 -15.56
N GLY A 21 -31.06 -6.00 -15.62
CA GLY A 21 -32.34 -5.32 -15.60
C GLY A 21 -33.17 -5.59 -14.33
N LYS A 22 -34.51 -5.59 -14.47
CA LYS A 22 -35.45 -5.66 -13.34
C LYS A 22 -35.62 -7.06 -12.73
N LYS A 23 -35.07 -8.12 -13.34
CA LYS A 23 -35.16 -9.49 -12.83
C LYS A 23 -34.33 -9.72 -11.58
N TYR A 24 -33.28 -8.94 -11.41
CA TYR A 24 -32.32 -9.05 -10.31
C TYR A 24 -32.19 -7.72 -9.56
N LYS A 25 -32.18 -7.79 -8.24
CA LYS A 25 -31.81 -6.66 -7.39
C LYS A 25 -30.33 -6.78 -7.04
N VAL A 26 -29.48 -5.91 -7.59
CA VAL A 26 -28.04 -5.90 -7.30
C VAL A 26 -27.74 -4.85 -6.22
N VAL A 27 -27.07 -5.24 -5.14
CA VAL A 27 -26.72 -4.37 -4.03
C VAL A 27 -25.28 -4.59 -3.59
N ALA A 28 -24.69 -3.60 -2.90
CA ALA A 28 -23.32 -3.65 -2.46
C ALA A 28 -23.20 -3.74 -0.94
N SER A 29 -22.29 -4.60 -0.45
CA SER A 29 -21.87 -4.63 0.95
C SER A 29 -20.99 -3.43 1.34
N LYS A 30 -20.38 -2.76 0.37
CA LYS A 30 -19.39 -1.67 0.53
C LYS A 30 -18.12 -2.13 1.25
N GLY A 31 -17.62 -3.28 0.85
CA GLY A 31 -16.44 -3.95 1.42
C GLY A 31 -16.77 -4.87 2.60
N HIS A 32 -15.82 -5.05 3.49
CA HIS A 32 -16.00 -5.89 4.67
C HIS A 32 -17.05 -5.34 5.63
N ILE A 33 -18.09 -6.12 5.88
CA ILE A 33 -19.17 -5.77 6.82
C ILE A 33 -18.99 -6.40 8.20
N ARG A 34 -18.02 -7.32 8.35
CA ARG A 34 -17.70 -8.03 9.58
C ARG A 34 -16.18 -8.21 9.68
N ASP A 35 -15.58 -7.85 10.81
CA ASP A 35 -14.13 -7.94 11.02
C ASP A 35 -13.80 -8.16 12.50
N LEU A 36 -12.53 -8.45 12.79
CA LEU A 36 -12.01 -8.48 14.16
C LEU A 36 -12.11 -7.09 14.80
N PRO A 37 -12.42 -7.00 16.12
CA PRO A 37 -12.55 -5.72 16.80
C PRO A 37 -11.29 -4.87 16.70
N LYS A 38 -11.44 -3.55 16.48
CA LYS A 38 -10.29 -2.62 16.39
C LYS A 38 -9.60 -2.38 17.74
N SER A 39 -10.33 -2.46 18.84
CA SER A 39 -9.87 -2.09 20.19
C SER A 39 -9.40 -3.24 21.06
N SER A 40 -9.59 -4.48 20.61
CA SER A 40 -9.20 -5.68 21.35
C SER A 40 -8.51 -6.70 20.45
N PHE A 41 -7.88 -7.71 21.05
CA PHE A 41 -7.19 -8.76 20.31
C PHE A 41 -8.12 -9.51 19.35
N GLY A 42 -9.33 -9.84 19.83
CA GLY A 42 -10.39 -10.41 19.02
C GLY A 42 -10.19 -11.88 18.64
N ILE A 43 -9.23 -12.56 19.24
CA ILE A 43 -8.98 -14.00 19.06
C ILE A 43 -9.01 -14.64 20.44
N LYS A 44 -9.81 -15.71 20.60
CA LYS A 44 -9.75 -16.59 21.75
C LYS A 44 -8.93 -17.83 21.37
N VAL A 45 -7.96 -18.19 22.16
CA VAL A 45 -7.28 -19.47 22.07
C VAL A 45 -7.91 -20.35 23.14
N GLU A 46 -8.54 -21.44 22.73
CA GLU A 46 -9.19 -22.40 23.63
C GLU A 46 -8.12 -23.28 24.32
N GLU A 47 -8.53 -24.06 25.32
CA GLU A 47 -7.62 -24.93 26.09
C GLU A 47 -7.00 -26.05 25.23
N ASP A 48 -7.72 -26.48 24.20
CA ASP A 48 -7.27 -27.47 23.22
C ASP A 48 -6.35 -26.88 22.12
N GLY A 49 -6.02 -25.59 22.20
CA GLY A 49 -5.20 -24.88 21.22
C GLY A 49 -5.96 -24.30 20.03
N THR A 50 -7.30 -24.48 19.96
CA THR A 50 -8.12 -23.97 18.85
C THR A 50 -8.23 -22.45 18.87
N PHE A 51 -8.06 -21.82 17.71
CA PHE A 51 -8.18 -20.36 17.51
C PHE A 51 -9.60 -20.00 17.09
N VAL A 52 -10.30 -19.26 17.92
CA VAL A 52 -11.67 -18.81 17.66
C VAL A 52 -11.70 -17.29 17.45
N PRO A 53 -11.92 -16.81 16.20
CA PRO A 53 -12.02 -15.39 15.92
C PRO A 53 -13.35 -14.82 16.39
N LYS A 54 -13.31 -13.72 17.13
CA LYS A 54 -14.49 -12.98 17.61
C LYS A 54 -14.83 -11.85 16.64
N TYR A 55 -15.44 -12.20 15.53
CA TYR A 55 -15.86 -11.21 14.54
C TYR A 55 -17.02 -10.35 15.05
N SER A 56 -17.01 -9.09 14.68
CA SER A 56 -18.04 -8.11 15.01
C SER A 56 -18.41 -7.25 13.79
N ILE A 57 -19.62 -6.73 13.78
CA ILE A 57 -20.08 -5.77 12.77
C ILE A 57 -19.72 -4.37 13.24
N PRO A 58 -18.82 -3.64 12.57
CA PRO A 58 -18.49 -2.26 12.92
C PRO A 58 -19.72 -1.35 12.91
N ARG A 59 -19.75 -0.35 13.79
CA ARG A 59 -20.92 0.54 13.93
C ARG A 59 -21.23 1.31 12.65
N GLU A 60 -20.21 1.68 11.92
CA GLU A 60 -20.28 2.44 10.66
C GLU A 60 -20.99 1.69 9.53
N VAL A 61 -20.94 0.35 9.51
CA VAL A 61 -21.57 -0.50 8.47
C VAL A 61 -22.92 -1.09 8.90
N ASN A 62 -23.38 -0.85 10.13
CA ASN A 62 -24.68 -1.32 10.62
C ASN A 62 -25.87 -0.94 9.70
N PRO A 63 -25.95 0.27 9.12
CA PRO A 63 -27.04 0.60 8.20
C PRO A 63 -27.08 -0.32 6.97
N THR A 64 -25.92 -0.58 6.36
CA THR A 64 -25.79 -1.50 5.22
C THR A 64 -26.21 -2.92 5.60
N VAL A 65 -25.76 -3.42 6.75
CA VAL A 65 -26.16 -4.77 7.21
C VAL A 65 -27.67 -4.86 7.46
N LYS A 66 -28.29 -3.83 8.02
CA LYS A 66 -29.75 -3.80 8.21
C LYS A 66 -30.51 -3.84 6.89
N GLU A 67 -30.04 -3.09 5.89
CA GLU A 67 -30.59 -3.11 4.53
C GLU A 67 -30.43 -4.49 3.89
N LEU A 68 -29.22 -5.08 3.92
CA LEU A 68 -28.98 -6.43 3.39
C LEU A 68 -29.88 -7.48 4.06
N ARG A 69 -30.05 -7.44 5.38
CA ARG A 69 -30.96 -8.35 6.09
C ARG A 69 -32.43 -8.20 5.69
N LYS A 70 -32.87 -6.97 5.43
CA LYS A 70 -34.23 -6.72 4.95
C LYS A 70 -34.42 -7.36 3.56
N LEU A 71 -33.52 -7.04 2.63
CA LEU A 71 -33.57 -7.55 1.26
C LEU A 71 -33.42 -9.08 1.21
N ALA A 72 -32.57 -9.66 2.04
CA ALA A 72 -32.36 -11.11 2.12
C ALA A 72 -33.60 -11.87 2.64
N LYS A 73 -34.48 -11.22 3.43
CA LYS A 73 -35.77 -11.80 3.85
C LYS A 73 -36.82 -11.79 2.74
N GLU A 74 -36.73 -10.81 1.83
CA GLU A 74 -37.66 -10.60 0.74
C GLU A 74 -37.29 -11.39 -0.53
N ALA A 75 -36.04 -11.87 -0.60
CA ALA A 75 -35.52 -12.59 -1.77
C ALA A 75 -35.80 -14.10 -1.67
N GLU A 76 -36.15 -14.70 -2.80
CA GLU A 76 -36.28 -16.15 -2.98
C GLU A 76 -34.88 -16.78 -3.13
N THR A 77 -34.02 -16.18 -3.96
CA THR A 77 -32.65 -16.62 -4.18
C THR A 77 -31.67 -15.47 -3.92
N ILE A 78 -30.58 -15.78 -3.24
CA ILE A 78 -29.52 -14.81 -2.89
C ILE A 78 -28.20 -15.31 -3.49
N TYR A 79 -27.64 -14.55 -4.41
CA TYR A 79 -26.34 -14.82 -5.01
C TYR A 79 -25.24 -13.97 -4.35
N ILE A 80 -24.10 -14.59 -4.08
CA ILE A 80 -22.87 -13.89 -3.67
C ILE A 80 -22.01 -13.69 -4.92
N ALA A 81 -21.66 -12.44 -5.22
CA ALA A 81 -20.93 -12.05 -6.44
C ALA A 81 -19.73 -11.13 -6.11
N THR A 82 -18.95 -11.52 -5.11
CA THR A 82 -17.70 -10.85 -4.72
C THR A 82 -16.56 -11.24 -5.66
N ASP A 83 -15.38 -10.56 -5.57
CA ASP A 83 -14.22 -10.86 -6.41
C ASP A 83 -13.78 -12.32 -6.29
N GLU A 84 -13.11 -12.82 -7.31
CA GLU A 84 -12.61 -14.20 -7.35
C GLU A 84 -11.20 -14.28 -6.75
N ASP A 85 -11.05 -13.81 -5.51
CA ASP A 85 -9.85 -14.02 -4.72
C ASP A 85 -10.23 -14.43 -3.29
N ARG A 86 -9.24 -14.81 -2.47
CA ARG A 86 -9.47 -15.20 -1.07
C ARG A 86 -10.18 -14.12 -0.26
N GLU A 87 -9.92 -12.84 -0.57
CA GLU A 87 -10.57 -11.70 0.07
C GLU A 87 -12.06 -11.67 -0.28
N GLY A 88 -12.39 -11.88 -1.56
CA GLY A 88 -13.79 -11.97 -2.03
C GLY A 88 -14.54 -13.16 -1.45
N GLU A 89 -13.90 -14.34 -1.34
CA GLU A 89 -14.50 -15.50 -0.67
C GLU A 89 -14.79 -15.20 0.81
N ALA A 90 -13.84 -14.59 1.53
CA ALA A 90 -14.05 -14.18 2.91
C ALA A 90 -15.12 -13.10 3.07
N ILE A 91 -15.21 -12.13 2.15
CA ILE A 91 -16.30 -11.14 2.14
C ILE A 91 -17.64 -11.86 1.95
N GLY A 92 -17.72 -12.80 1.00
CA GLY A 92 -18.92 -13.63 0.78
C GLY A 92 -19.35 -14.40 2.02
N TYR A 93 -18.42 -15.08 2.68
CA TYR A 93 -18.63 -15.74 3.96
C TYR A 93 -19.16 -14.77 5.03
N HIS A 94 -18.53 -13.62 5.17
CA HIS A 94 -18.97 -12.63 6.16
C HIS A 94 -20.32 -11.99 5.83
N ILE A 95 -20.69 -11.88 4.55
CA ILE A 95 -22.03 -11.46 4.11
C ILE A 95 -23.06 -12.51 4.56
N ALA A 96 -22.85 -13.79 4.23
CA ALA A 96 -23.74 -14.88 4.61
C ALA A 96 -24.01 -14.89 6.12
N MET A 97 -22.94 -14.86 6.92
CA MET A 97 -23.03 -14.80 8.38
C MET A 97 -23.75 -13.54 8.89
N ALA A 98 -23.52 -12.39 8.25
CA ALA A 98 -24.16 -11.14 8.65
C ALA A 98 -25.66 -11.12 8.34
N ILE A 99 -26.11 -11.71 7.24
CA ILE A 99 -27.54 -11.85 6.90
C ILE A 99 -28.21 -13.07 7.56
N LYS A 100 -27.44 -13.84 8.37
CA LYS A 100 -27.90 -15.03 9.09
C LYS A 100 -28.35 -16.17 8.16
N LYS A 101 -27.58 -16.44 7.13
CA LYS A 101 -27.72 -17.57 6.22
C LYS A 101 -26.50 -18.46 6.32
N GLU A 102 -26.68 -19.75 6.07
CA GLU A 102 -25.58 -20.70 5.97
C GLU A 102 -24.73 -20.40 4.74
N PRO A 103 -23.40 -20.20 4.89
CA PRO A 103 -22.54 -19.78 3.77
C PRO A 103 -22.61 -20.73 2.57
N GLU A 104 -22.56 -22.04 2.79
CA GLU A 104 -22.58 -23.05 1.73
C GLU A 104 -23.95 -23.20 1.05
N SER A 105 -25.02 -22.65 1.64
CA SER A 105 -26.35 -22.66 1.07
C SER A 105 -26.58 -21.56 0.01
N LEU A 106 -25.67 -20.58 -0.07
CA LEU A 106 -25.82 -19.46 -0.98
C LEU A 106 -25.05 -19.70 -2.30
N PRO A 107 -25.73 -19.61 -3.46
CA PRO A 107 -25.06 -19.68 -4.75
C PRO A 107 -23.99 -18.59 -4.87
N ARG A 108 -22.78 -18.98 -5.23
CA ARG A 108 -21.62 -18.15 -5.49
C ARG A 108 -21.41 -18.02 -6.99
N ILE A 109 -21.47 -16.82 -7.53
CA ILE A 109 -21.12 -16.56 -8.93
C ILE A 109 -19.76 -15.88 -9.01
N VAL A 110 -18.91 -16.35 -9.92
CA VAL A 110 -17.54 -15.87 -10.12
C VAL A 110 -17.34 -15.49 -11.58
N PHE A 111 -16.56 -14.44 -11.78
CA PHE A 111 -16.25 -13.93 -13.12
C PHE A 111 -14.92 -13.15 -13.09
N HIS A 112 -14.10 -13.36 -14.12
CA HIS A 112 -12.81 -12.67 -14.27
C HIS A 112 -12.98 -11.27 -14.87
N GLU A 113 -14.14 -10.96 -15.48
CA GLU A 113 -14.44 -9.68 -16.11
C GLU A 113 -15.89 -9.29 -15.90
N ILE A 114 -16.19 -7.99 -15.91
CA ILE A 114 -17.54 -7.46 -15.73
C ILE A 114 -18.10 -7.06 -17.07
N THR A 115 -18.40 -8.07 -17.87
CA THR A 115 -19.13 -7.98 -19.16
C THR A 115 -20.49 -8.66 -19.02
N LYS A 116 -21.43 -8.33 -19.92
CA LYS A 116 -22.77 -8.93 -19.89
C LYS A 116 -22.70 -10.46 -20.03
N THR A 117 -21.95 -10.95 -21.01
CA THR A 117 -21.78 -12.39 -21.29
C THR A 117 -21.18 -13.12 -20.09
N ALA A 118 -20.09 -12.58 -19.50
CA ALA A 118 -19.45 -13.22 -18.35
C ALA A 118 -20.39 -13.32 -17.14
N ILE A 119 -21.21 -12.29 -16.90
CA ILE A 119 -22.17 -12.29 -15.79
C ILE A 119 -23.33 -13.27 -16.04
N GLU A 120 -23.84 -13.35 -17.28
CA GLU A 120 -24.90 -14.30 -17.66
C GLU A 120 -24.40 -15.75 -17.52
N ASN A 121 -23.22 -16.05 -18.05
CA ASN A 121 -22.58 -17.37 -17.90
C ASN A 121 -22.33 -17.74 -16.42
N ALA A 122 -21.90 -16.79 -15.59
CA ALA A 122 -21.70 -17.04 -14.17
C ALA A 122 -23.01 -17.34 -13.42
N LEU A 123 -24.12 -16.73 -13.83
CA LEU A 123 -25.44 -17.00 -13.27
C LEU A 123 -26.00 -18.37 -13.66
N GLU A 124 -25.62 -18.88 -14.84
CA GLU A 124 -25.97 -20.22 -15.29
C GLU A 124 -25.16 -21.32 -14.60
N ASN A 125 -23.93 -20.97 -14.11
CA ASN A 125 -22.99 -21.90 -13.51
C ASN A 125 -22.57 -21.46 -12.09
N PRO A 126 -23.49 -21.33 -11.13
CA PRO A 126 -23.14 -20.96 -9.77
C PRO A 126 -22.44 -22.13 -9.05
N ARG A 127 -21.46 -21.78 -8.19
CA ARG A 127 -20.79 -22.75 -7.31
C ARG A 127 -21.12 -22.50 -5.84
N LYS A 128 -20.59 -23.29 -4.93
CA LYS A 128 -20.57 -22.98 -3.50
C LYS A 128 -19.43 -22.03 -3.14
N LEU A 129 -19.53 -21.38 -1.98
CA LEU A 129 -18.38 -20.68 -1.39
C LEU A 129 -17.24 -21.67 -1.16
N ASP A 130 -16.05 -21.26 -1.52
CA ASP A 130 -14.82 -22.02 -1.29
C ASP A 130 -14.36 -21.79 0.15
N MET A 131 -14.61 -22.78 1.01
CA MET A 131 -14.29 -22.68 2.43
C MET A 131 -12.79 -22.79 2.68
N ASP A 132 -12.01 -23.42 1.82
CA ASP A 132 -10.55 -23.46 1.93
C ASP A 132 -9.94 -22.09 1.65
N ALA A 133 -10.46 -21.38 0.65
CA ALA A 133 -10.10 -19.99 0.39
C ALA A 133 -10.50 -19.05 1.55
N VAL A 134 -11.69 -19.25 2.15
CA VAL A 134 -12.12 -18.53 3.36
C VAL A 134 -11.16 -18.80 4.52
N ASN A 135 -10.79 -20.07 4.76
CA ASN A 135 -9.88 -20.46 5.83
C ASN A 135 -8.47 -19.91 5.60
N ALA A 136 -7.98 -19.88 4.36
CA ALA A 136 -6.68 -19.29 4.03
C ALA A 136 -6.65 -17.77 4.31
N GLN A 137 -7.71 -17.06 3.95
CA GLN A 137 -7.84 -15.63 4.28
C GLN A 137 -7.97 -15.42 5.80
N GLN A 138 -8.76 -16.25 6.48
CA GLN A 138 -8.93 -16.19 7.93
C GLN A 138 -7.59 -16.45 8.65
N ALA A 139 -6.85 -17.49 8.26
CA ALA A 139 -5.52 -17.78 8.80
C ALA A 139 -4.58 -16.58 8.62
N ARG A 140 -4.52 -16.01 7.42
CA ARG A 140 -3.74 -14.80 7.14
C ARG A 140 -4.15 -13.65 8.05
N ARG A 141 -5.46 -13.39 8.17
CA ARG A 141 -6.00 -12.30 8.99
C ARG A 141 -5.63 -12.47 10.47
N LEU A 142 -5.69 -13.71 10.98
CA LEU A 142 -5.33 -14.02 12.35
C LEU A 142 -3.82 -13.92 12.60
N LEU A 143 -2.99 -14.44 11.70
CA LEU A 143 -1.52 -14.29 11.75
C LEU A 143 -1.11 -12.83 11.81
N ASP A 144 -1.63 -12.01 10.89
CA ASP A 144 -1.32 -10.57 10.85
C ASP A 144 -1.84 -9.85 12.09
N ARG A 145 -2.97 -10.30 12.67
CA ARG A 145 -3.49 -9.80 13.95
C ARG A 145 -2.57 -10.20 15.11
N ILE A 146 -2.13 -11.43 15.19
CA ILE A 146 -1.24 -11.94 16.24
C ILE A 146 0.07 -11.12 16.23
N VAL A 147 0.74 -11.07 15.10
CA VAL A 147 2.00 -10.31 14.97
C VAL A 147 1.79 -8.83 15.27
N GLY A 148 0.84 -8.20 14.59
CA GLY A 148 0.62 -6.75 14.71
C GLY A 148 0.17 -6.33 16.11
N TYR A 149 -0.71 -7.09 16.76
CA TYR A 149 -1.27 -6.75 18.07
C TYR A 149 -0.32 -7.03 19.23
N LYS A 150 0.58 -8.02 19.08
CA LYS A 150 1.55 -8.38 20.14
C LYS A 150 2.86 -7.63 20.00
N LEU A 151 3.38 -7.49 18.78
CA LEU A 151 4.70 -6.89 18.53
C LEU A 151 4.65 -5.36 18.44
N SER A 152 3.62 -4.76 17.83
CA SER A 152 3.54 -3.29 17.71
C SER A 152 3.50 -2.56 19.06
N PRO A 153 2.77 -3.02 20.11
CA PRO A 153 2.85 -2.41 21.44
C PRO A 153 4.23 -2.55 22.09
N LEU A 154 4.95 -3.65 21.81
CA LEU A 154 6.32 -3.84 22.30
C LEU A 154 7.25 -2.79 21.68
N LEU A 155 7.22 -2.62 20.34
CA LEU A 155 7.97 -1.55 19.66
C LEU A 155 7.59 -0.16 20.18
N ALA A 156 6.28 0.09 20.35
CA ALA A 156 5.80 1.37 20.89
C ALA A 156 6.31 1.66 22.31
N SER A 157 6.47 0.62 23.14
CA SER A 157 6.96 0.73 24.51
C SER A 157 8.47 0.92 24.58
N LYS A 158 9.22 0.25 23.70
CA LYS A 158 10.68 0.20 23.73
C LYS A 158 11.35 1.28 22.88
N ILE A 159 10.73 1.71 21.78
CA ILE A 159 11.24 2.72 20.85
C ILE A 159 10.40 3.99 20.91
N GLN A 160 9.26 4.03 20.20
CA GLN A 160 8.33 5.17 20.22
C GLN A 160 6.89 4.79 19.81
N LYS A 161 5.91 5.62 20.25
CA LYS A 161 4.50 5.43 19.88
C LYS A 161 4.29 5.60 18.38
N GLY A 162 3.33 4.83 17.82
CA GLY A 162 2.94 4.91 16.41
C GLY A 162 3.67 3.93 15.50
N LEU A 163 4.68 3.20 16.00
CA LEU A 163 5.32 2.13 15.26
C LEU A 163 4.42 0.90 15.15
N SER A 164 4.60 0.16 14.09
CA SER A 164 3.93 -1.13 13.86
C SER A 164 4.91 -2.14 13.25
N ALA A 165 4.65 -3.41 13.51
CA ALA A 165 5.31 -4.50 12.84
C ALA A 165 4.26 -5.45 12.25
N GLY A 166 4.63 -6.15 11.20
CA GLY A 166 3.84 -7.16 10.53
C GLY A 166 4.78 -8.00 9.65
N ARG A 167 4.42 -9.23 9.32
CA ARG A 167 5.29 -10.16 8.58
C ARG A 167 5.82 -9.54 7.27
N VAL A 168 4.94 -9.28 6.33
CA VAL A 168 5.30 -8.69 5.03
C VAL A 168 5.89 -7.29 5.17
N GLN A 169 5.37 -6.49 6.11
CA GLN A 169 5.87 -5.14 6.38
C GLN A 169 7.33 -5.16 6.86
N SER A 170 7.67 -6.02 7.82
CA SER A 170 8.98 -6.03 8.46
C SER A 170 10.06 -6.63 7.56
N SER A 171 9.76 -7.73 6.85
CA SER A 171 10.66 -8.31 5.86
C SER A 171 10.92 -7.35 4.68
N SER A 172 9.87 -6.64 4.21
CA SER A 172 10.03 -5.61 3.18
C SER A 172 10.90 -4.44 3.65
N LEU A 173 10.73 -4.01 4.90
CA LEU A 173 11.54 -2.95 5.49
C LEU A 173 13.01 -3.37 5.61
N LYS A 174 13.26 -4.63 6.02
CA LYS A 174 14.62 -5.18 6.08
C LYS A 174 15.33 -5.11 4.74
N ILE A 175 14.67 -5.50 3.64
CA ILE A 175 15.24 -5.42 2.29
C ILE A 175 15.72 -4.00 1.95
N VAL A 176 14.93 -2.98 2.33
CA VAL A 176 15.29 -1.58 2.10
C VAL A 176 16.46 -1.15 2.99
N VAL A 177 16.46 -1.55 4.27
CA VAL A 177 17.54 -1.25 5.22
C VAL A 177 18.85 -1.93 4.81
N ASP A 178 18.80 -3.19 4.40
CA ASP A 178 19.99 -3.93 3.95
C ASP A 178 20.60 -3.30 2.70
N ARG A 179 19.78 -2.86 1.73
CA ARG A 179 20.28 -2.10 0.58
C ARG A 179 21.00 -0.82 0.99
N GLU A 180 20.50 -0.11 1.97
CA GLU A 180 21.18 1.09 2.47
C GLU A 180 22.46 0.76 3.25
N ARG A 181 22.51 -0.38 3.95
CA ARG A 181 23.75 -0.91 4.56
C ARG A 181 24.79 -1.25 3.50
N GLU A 182 24.38 -1.93 2.42
CA GLU A 182 25.25 -2.22 1.26
C GLU A 182 25.85 -0.93 0.67
N ILE A 183 25.02 0.09 0.48
CA ILE A 183 25.45 1.39 -0.05
C ILE A 183 26.45 2.08 0.89
N LYS A 184 26.20 2.05 2.20
CA LYS A 184 27.07 2.71 3.20
C LYS A 184 28.45 2.09 3.35
N VAL A 185 28.58 0.78 3.11
CA VAL A 185 29.86 0.06 3.21
C VAL A 185 30.58 -0.04 1.89
N PHE A 186 29.93 0.36 0.77
CA PHE A 186 30.49 0.29 -0.57
C PHE A 186 31.71 1.19 -0.69
N LYS A 187 32.79 0.66 -1.27
CA LYS A 187 34.00 1.40 -1.60
C LYS A 187 34.11 1.49 -3.11
N PRO A 188 34.09 2.70 -3.70
CA PRO A 188 34.31 2.86 -5.13
C PRO A 188 35.70 2.34 -5.52
N GLU A 189 35.76 1.56 -6.59
CA GLU A 189 37.00 1.10 -7.24
C GLU A 189 37.17 1.83 -8.55
N GLU A 190 38.36 2.35 -8.78
CA GLU A 190 38.72 3.02 -10.02
C GLU A 190 38.87 2.03 -11.15
N TYR A 191 38.39 2.40 -12.32
CA TYR A 191 38.67 1.69 -13.57
C TYR A 191 38.60 2.67 -14.75
N TRP A 192 39.24 2.28 -15.86
CA TRP A 192 39.33 3.12 -17.04
C TRP A 192 38.71 2.39 -18.24
N THR A 193 38.10 3.15 -19.15
CA THR A 193 37.70 2.70 -20.48
C THR A 193 38.47 3.50 -21.53
N ILE A 194 38.72 2.90 -22.67
CA ILE A 194 39.36 3.54 -23.79
C ILE A 194 38.43 3.46 -24.98
N GLU A 195 38.05 4.62 -25.46
CA GLU A 195 37.22 4.80 -26.64
C GLU A 195 38.08 5.26 -27.81
N GLY A 196 37.87 4.63 -28.97
CA GLY A 196 38.53 5.00 -30.22
C GLY A 196 37.52 5.39 -31.29
N LEU A 197 37.80 6.44 -32.03
CA LEU A 197 37.03 6.85 -33.19
C LEU A 197 37.78 6.47 -34.47
N PHE A 198 37.19 5.61 -35.27
CA PHE A 198 37.74 5.18 -36.55
C PHE A 198 36.96 5.78 -37.72
N GLU A 199 37.66 6.10 -38.83
CA GLU A 199 37.07 6.62 -40.05
C GLU A 199 36.11 7.81 -39.79
N LYS A 200 36.45 8.69 -38.82
CA LYS A 200 35.70 9.88 -38.37
C LYS A 200 34.31 9.65 -37.79
N ASN A 201 33.74 8.44 -37.89
CA ASN A 201 32.36 8.17 -37.50
C ASN A 201 32.11 6.82 -36.83
N ILE A 202 33.12 5.97 -36.67
CA ILE A 202 32.95 4.64 -36.06
C ILE A 202 33.46 4.68 -34.62
N GLU A 203 32.56 4.85 -33.71
CA GLU A 203 32.85 4.73 -32.25
C GLU A 203 33.15 3.26 -31.90
N SER A 204 34.23 3.06 -31.22
CA SER A 204 34.70 1.74 -30.78
C SER A 204 35.23 1.80 -29.35
N SER A 205 35.41 0.65 -28.74
CA SER A 205 36.07 0.51 -27.43
C SER A 205 37.19 -0.50 -27.51
N ILE A 206 38.23 -0.31 -26.68
CA ILE A 206 39.30 -1.30 -26.57
C ILE A 206 38.73 -2.68 -26.22
N PHE A 207 39.10 -3.71 -26.94
CA PHE A 207 38.65 -5.07 -26.77
C PHE A 207 39.75 -6.02 -26.26
N ALA A 208 40.98 -5.81 -26.78
CA ALA A 208 42.12 -6.57 -26.33
C ALA A 208 43.40 -5.73 -26.43
N PHE A 209 44.37 -6.01 -25.58
CA PHE A 209 45.69 -5.41 -25.58
C PHE A 209 46.76 -6.47 -25.29
N ASN A 210 47.84 -6.49 -26.07
CA ASN A 210 48.89 -7.53 -25.99
C ASN A 210 48.31 -8.96 -26.03
N GLY A 211 47.30 -9.19 -26.86
CA GLY A 211 46.64 -10.51 -27.02
C GLY A 211 45.71 -10.88 -25.82
N LYS A 212 45.62 -10.07 -24.80
CA LYS A 212 44.74 -10.29 -23.65
C LYS A 212 43.44 -9.49 -23.79
N LYS A 213 42.30 -10.15 -23.58
CA LYS A 213 41.01 -9.49 -23.59
C LYS A 213 40.91 -8.46 -22.47
N ILE A 214 40.38 -7.30 -22.75
CA ILE A 214 40.09 -6.23 -21.83
C ILE A 214 38.62 -6.31 -21.42
N ASP A 215 38.39 -6.61 -20.14
CA ASP A 215 37.07 -6.55 -19.51
C ASP A 215 36.91 -5.20 -18.77
N LYS A 216 35.70 -4.89 -18.32
CA LYS A 216 35.36 -3.60 -17.70
C LYS A 216 36.33 -3.11 -16.61
N MET A 217 36.83 -4.05 -15.78
CA MET A 217 37.73 -3.75 -14.65
C MET A 217 39.20 -4.08 -14.92
N SER A 218 39.57 -4.34 -16.17
CA SER A 218 40.93 -4.74 -16.51
C SER A 218 41.95 -3.58 -16.45
N ILE A 219 41.53 -2.36 -16.79
CA ILE A 219 42.36 -1.18 -16.74
C ILE A 219 42.09 -0.46 -15.42
N LYS A 220 43.02 -0.61 -14.47
CA LYS A 220 42.83 -0.23 -13.05
C LYS A 220 43.37 1.17 -12.72
N ASP A 221 44.25 1.73 -13.56
CA ASP A 221 44.91 2.99 -13.28
C ASP A 221 45.20 3.78 -14.59
N GLU A 222 45.50 5.05 -14.40
CA GLU A 222 45.84 5.99 -15.50
C GLU A 222 47.09 5.55 -16.27
N LYS A 223 48.06 4.92 -15.60
CA LYS A 223 49.32 4.49 -16.22
C LYS A 223 49.08 3.46 -17.32
N MET A 224 48.28 2.45 -17.02
CA MET A 224 47.89 1.41 -17.96
C MET A 224 47.01 1.98 -19.08
N ALA A 225 46.08 2.90 -18.76
CA ALA A 225 45.27 3.59 -19.77
C ALA A 225 46.12 4.38 -20.73
N THR A 226 47.10 5.13 -20.22
CA THR A 226 48.04 5.93 -21.00
C THR A 226 48.94 5.07 -21.89
N GLU A 227 49.45 3.93 -21.38
CA GLU A 227 50.23 2.97 -22.17
C GLU A 227 49.45 2.48 -23.38
N ILE A 228 48.19 2.09 -23.20
CA ILE A 228 47.32 1.59 -24.27
C ILE A 228 47.07 2.70 -25.30
N VAL A 229 46.79 3.94 -24.85
CA VAL A 229 46.59 5.09 -25.74
C VAL A 229 47.82 5.41 -26.58
N HIS A 230 48.99 5.45 -25.94
CA HIS A 230 50.25 5.69 -26.65
C HIS A 230 50.55 4.60 -27.67
N SER A 231 50.36 3.33 -27.30
CA SER A 231 50.54 2.22 -28.24
C SER A 231 49.60 2.34 -29.44
N ALA A 232 48.30 2.54 -29.16
CA ALA A 232 47.29 2.59 -30.25
C ALA A 232 47.47 3.76 -31.21
N LYS A 233 47.98 4.91 -30.75
CA LYS A 233 48.22 6.09 -31.62
C LYS A 233 49.27 5.87 -32.73
N VAL A 234 50.19 4.95 -32.53
CA VAL A 234 51.26 4.68 -33.49
C VAL A 234 51.03 3.40 -34.30
N GLU A 235 49.95 2.67 -34.02
CA GLU A 235 49.61 1.44 -34.71
C GLU A 235 48.82 1.72 -36.00
N SER A 236 49.04 0.87 -37.00
CA SER A 236 48.19 0.79 -38.19
C SER A 236 47.12 -0.26 -37.92
N PHE A 237 45.87 0.05 -38.26
CA PHE A 237 44.74 -0.83 -38.02
C PHE A 237 44.15 -1.39 -39.29
N VAL A 238 43.69 -2.65 -39.23
CA VAL A 238 42.93 -3.31 -40.30
C VAL A 238 41.64 -3.86 -39.73
N VAL A 239 40.63 -3.99 -40.58
CA VAL A 239 39.39 -4.69 -40.25
C VAL A 239 39.72 -6.19 -40.15
N GLU A 240 39.75 -6.72 -38.93
CA GLU A 240 39.98 -8.17 -38.69
C GLU A 240 38.74 -8.98 -39.02
N SER A 241 37.58 -8.52 -38.58
CA SER A 241 36.32 -9.20 -38.83
C SER A 241 35.12 -8.25 -38.81
N LEU A 242 34.09 -8.61 -39.56
CA LEU A 242 32.77 -8.02 -39.52
C LEU A 242 31.76 -9.17 -39.36
N GLU A 243 31.16 -9.30 -38.18
CA GLU A 243 30.15 -10.30 -37.94
C GLU A 243 28.77 -9.64 -37.92
N LYS A 244 27.81 -10.21 -38.64
CA LYS A 244 26.41 -9.85 -38.62
C LYS A 244 25.63 -11.04 -38.08
N LYS A 245 24.86 -10.82 -37.00
CA LYS A 245 24.06 -11.89 -36.36
C LYS A 245 22.62 -11.39 -36.15
N GLU A 246 21.67 -12.15 -36.68
CA GLU A 246 20.27 -11.89 -36.39
C GLU A 246 19.93 -12.33 -34.94
N ARG A 247 19.25 -11.46 -34.22
CA ARG A 247 18.73 -11.72 -32.87
C ARG A 247 17.25 -11.44 -32.84
N LYS A 248 16.52 -12.32 -32.16
CA LYS A 248 15.09 -12.15 -31.91
C LYS A 248 14.88 -11.52 -30.54
N SER A 249 14.08 -10.47 -30.48
CA SER A 249 13.61 -9.88 -29.23
C SER A 249 12.31 -10.57 -28.86
N LYS A 250 12.32 -11.34 -27.76
CA LYS A 250 11.17 -12.10 -27.28
C LYS A 250 10.03 -11.19 -26.88
N THR A 251 8.81 -11.60 -27.18
CA THR A 251 7.61 -10.88 -26.75
C THR A 251 7.46 -10.93 -25.22
N PRO A 252 7.04 -9.84 -24.60
CA PRO A 252 6.78 -9.82 -23.16
C PRO A 252 5.53 -10.64 -22.84
N PRO A 253 5.46 -11.33 -21.67
CA PRO A 253 4.23 -12.00 -21.23
C PRO A 253 3.12 -10.98 -20.94
N PRO A 254 1.84 -11.41 -20.86
CA PRO A 254 0.74 -10.57 -20.41
C PRO A 254 0.99 -10.04 -18.99
N PHE A 255 0.23 -9.05 -18.55
CA PHE A 255 0.42 -8.50 -17.22
C PHE A 255 -0.14 -9.38 -16.10
N MET A 256 0.66 -9.54 -15.06
CA MET A 256 0.24 -9.82 -13.68
C MET A 256 0.21 -8.51 -12.87
N THR A 257 -0.35 -8.54 -11.67
CA THR A 257 -0.39 -7.36 -10.78
C THR A 257 0.99 -6.72 -10.58
N SER A 258 2.00 -7.52 -10.29
CA SER A 258 3.38 -7.05 -10.04
C SER A 258 3.98 -6.39 -11.27
N THR A 259 3.87 -7.02 -12.44
CA THR A 259 4.43 -6.51 -13.69
C THR A 259 3.66 -5.29 -14.22
N LEU A 260 2.35 -5.22 -13.99
CA LEU A 260 1.56 -4.01 -14.28
C LEU A 260 2.01 -2.84 -13.41
N GLN A 261 2.18 -3.03 -12.11
CA GLN A 261 2.67 -1.99 -11.19
C GLN A 261 4.07 -1.52 -11.57
N GLN A 262 4.97 -2.44 -11.94
CA GLN A 262 6.32 -2.12 -12.40
C GLN A 262 6.29 -1.29 -13.69
N SER A 263 5.53 -1.72 -14.70
CA SER A 263 5.43 -1.02 -15.98
C SER A 263 4.73 0.32 -15.88
N ALA A 264 3.66 0.43 -15.09
CA ALA A 264 2.98 1.68 -14.84
C ALA A 264 3.88 2.69 -14.09
N SER A 265 4.70 2.22 -13.15
CA SER A 265 5.67 3.07 -12.45
C SER A 265 6.76 3.60 -13.38
N THR A 266 7.31 2.75 -14.25
CA THR A 266 8.41 3.13 -15.14
C THR A 266 7.96 3.97 -16.32
N GLN A 267 6.84 3.61 -16.97
CA GLN A 267 6.37 4.24 -18.20
C GLN A 267 5.40 5.41 -17.96
N LEU A 268 4.54 5.32 -16.93
CA LEU A 268 3.51 6.33 -16.65
C LEU A 268 3.82 7.18 -15.41
N GLY A 269 4.82 6.80 -14.62
CA GLY A 269 5.13 7.45 -13.34
C GLY A 269 4.05 7.25 -12.27
N PHE A 270 3.23 6.20 -12.38
CA PHE A 270 2.20 5.90 -11.40
C PHE A 270 2.79 5.16 -10.20
N SER A 271 2.39 5.55 -8.99
CA SER A 271 2.67 4.73 -7.81
C SER A 271 1.86 3.42 -7.86
N PRO A 272 2.30 2.36 -7.17
CA PRO A 272 1.53 1.11 -7.10
C PRO A 272 0.10 1.31 -6.59
N LYS A 273 -0.08 2.18 -5.60
CA LYS A 273 -1.41 2.56 -5.09
C LYS A 273 -2.27 3.21 -6.17
N LYS A 274 -1.72 4.16 -6.94
CA LYS A 274 -2.43 4.82 -8.04
C LYS A 274 -2.78 3.81 -9.14
N THR A 275 -1.84 2.95 -9.50
CA THR A 275 -2.05 1.90 -10.50
C THR A 275 -3.23 1.01 -10.13
N MET A 276 -3.27 0.49 -8.89
CA MET A 276 -4.36 -0.37 -8.44
C MET A 276 -5.70 0.36 -8.34
N MET A 277 -5.70 1.63 -7.92
CA MET A 277 -6.92 2.44 -7.88
C MET A 277 -7.52 2.67 -9.27
N VAL A 278 -6.69 2.93 -10.27
CA VAL A 278 -7.14 3.12 -11.66
C VAL A 278 -7.56 1.79 -12.27
N ALA A 279 -6.80 0.71 -12.05
CA ALA A 279 -7.14 -0.63 -12.52
C ALA A 279 -8.48 -1.11 -11.95
N GLN A 280 -8.75 -0.85 -10.66
CA GLN A 280 -10.04 -1.16 -10.03
C GLN A 280 -11.22 -0.49 -10.75
N LYS A 281 -11.07 0.78 -11.15
CA LYS A 281 -12.12 1.48 -11.90
C LYS A 281 -12.34 0.88 -13.29
N LEU A 282 -11.24 0.56 -14.00
CA LEU A 282 -11.30 -0.08 -15.32
C LEU A 282 -11.97 -1.46 -15.26
N TYR A 283 -11.77 -2.19 -14.16
CA TYR A 283 -12.41 -3.49 -13.93
C TYR A 283 -13.88 -3.35 -13.53
N GLU A 284 -14.22 -2.48 -12.57
CA GLU A 284 -15.57 -2.38 -12.01
C GLU A 284 -16.59 -1.76 -12.97
N GLY A 285 -16.11 -1.00 -13.95
CA GLY A 285 -16.92 -0.42 -15.01
C GLY A 285 -16.66 1.05 -15.27
N VAL A 286 -16.46 1.32 -16.53
CA VAL A 286 -16.32 2.65 -17.12
C VAL A 286 -17.28 2.80 -18.29
N LYS A 287 -17.54 4.04 -18.69
CA LYS A 287 -18.36 4.31 -19.86
C LYS A 287 -17.60 3.91 -21.13
N THR A 288 -18.24 3.18 -22.03
CA THR A 288 -17.69 2.77 -23.32
C THR A 288 -18.70 3.08 -24.44
N ASN A 289 -18.34 2.82 -25.68
CA ASN A 289 -19.24 2.89 -26.83
C ASN A 289 -20.38 1.84 -26.78
N LYS A 290 -20.25 0.80 -25.94
CA LYS A 290 -21.26 -0.25 -25.73
C LYS A 290 -21.99 -0.12 -24.38
N GLY A 291 -21.90 1.02 -23.71
CA GLY A 291 -22.47 1.25 -22.38
C GLY A 291 -21.45 1.17 -21.26
N ASN A 292 -21.92 1.03 -20.01
CA ASN A 292 -21.03 0.95 -18.84
C ASN A 292 -20.65 -0.51 -18.59
N MET A 293 -19.32 -0.81 -18.61
CA MET A 293 -18.82 -2.17 -18.41
C MET A 293 -17.35 -2.16 -17.96
N GLY A 294 -16.87 -3.29 -17.43
CA GLY A 294 -15.46 -3.51 -17.17
C GLY A 294 -14.68 -3.65 -18.48
N VAL A 295 -13.58 -2.90 -18.60
CA VAL A 295 -12.75 -2.90 -19.81
C VAL A 295 -11.44 -3.67 -19.67
N ILE A 296 -11.15 -4.17 -18.47
CA ILE A 296 -10.04 -5.09 -18.20
C ILE A 296 -10.52 -6.25 -17.33
N THR A 297 -9.79 -7.38 -17.38
CA THR A 297 -9.96 -8.50 -16.46
C THR A 297 -9.51 -8.14 -15.04
N TYR A 298 -9.79 -9.00 -14.07
CA TYR A 298 -9.47 -8.78 -12.67
C TYR A 298 -7.97 -8.49 -12.47
N MET A 299 -7.68 -7.37 -11.83
CA MET A 299 -6.31 -6.85 -11.75
C MET A 299 -5.46 -7.41 -10.61
N ARG A 300 -6.03 -8.20 -9.70
CA ARG A 300 -5.28 -8.89 -8.63
C ARG A 300 -5.04 -10.33 -9.03
N THR A 301 -4.05 -10.56 -9.86
CA THR A 301 -3.68 -11.88 -10.36
C THR A 301 -2.16 -12.03 -10.44
N ASP A 302 -1.68 -13.21 -10.22
CA ASP A 302 -0.31 -13.67 -10.48
C ASP A 302 -0.25 -14.71 -11.62
N SER A 303 -1.39 -14.91 -12.29
CA SER A 303 -1.50 -15.78 -13.47
C SER A 303 -1.06 -15.09 -14.75
N LEU A 304 -0.55 -15.88 -15.68
CA LEU A 304 -0.25 -15.49 -17.06
C LEU A 304 -1.19 -16.17 -18.07
N ASN A 305 -2.18 -16.93 -17.59
CA ASN A 305 -3.14 -17.62 -18.45
C ASN A 305 -4.03 -16.60 -19.15
N LEU A 306 -4.44 -16.94 -20.36
CA LEU A 306 -5.35 -16.14 -21.19
C LEU A 306 -6.45 -17.07 -21.70
N SER A 307 -7.69 -16.60 -21.73
CA SER A 307 -8.79 -17.35 -22.31
C SER A 307 -8.57 -17.58 -23.81
N GLU A 308 -9.01 -18.73 -24.30
CA GLU A 308 -8.88 -19.08 -25.72
C GLU A 308 -9.65 -18.12 -26.63
N GLU A 309 -10.82 -17.65 -26.19
CA GLU A 309 -11.63 -16.65 -26.88
C GLU A 309 -10.86 -15.34 -27.06
N ALA A 310 -10.31 -14.79 -25.96
CA ALA A 310 -9.54 -13.53 -26.02
C ALA A 310 -8.27 -13.66 -26.88
N VAL A 311 -7.63 -14.81 -26.87
CA VAL A 311 -6.47 -15.10 -27.74
C VAL A 311 -6.93 -15.15 -29.19
N GLY A 312 -8.06 -15.81 -29.49
CA GLY A 312 -8.67 -15.85 -30.84
C GLY A 312 -8.94 -14.45 -31.37
N ASP A 313 -9.70 -13.65 -30.62
CA ASP A 313 -10.06 -12.27 -30.98
C ASP A 313 -8.81 -11.39 -31.22
N ALA A 314 -7.79 -11.54 -30.38
CA ALA A 314 -6.54 -10.79 -30.55
C ALA A 314 -5.80 -11.21 -31.81
N ARG A 315 -5.78 -12.47 -32.16
CA ARG A 315 -5.12 -13.01 -33.35
C ARG A 315 -5.81 -12.54 -34.62
N ASP A 316 -7.15 -12.58 -34.65
CA ASP A 316 -7.94 -12.08 -35.77
C ASP A 316 -7.70 -10.58 -35.96
N TYR A 317 -7.70 -9.81 -34.88
CA TYR A 317 -7.39 -8.37 -34.91
C TYR A 317 -5.95 -8.09 -35.41
N ILE A 318 -4.96 -8.89 -34.99
CA ILE A 318 -3.57 -8.75 -35.45
C ILE A 318 -3.48 -9.04 -36.95
N LEU A 319 -4.15 -10.08 -37.42
CA LEU A 319 -4.16 -10.47 -38.84
C LEU A 319 -4.75 -9.36 -39.69
N ASP A 320 -5.92 -8.83 -39.29
CA ASP A 320 -6.67 -7.82 -40.05
C ASP A 320 -5.99 -6.46 -40.03
N THR A 321 -5.36 -6.08 -38.91
CA THR A 321 -4.81 -4.72 -38.72
C THR A 321 -3.35 -4.60 -39.17
N PHE A 322 -2.55 -5.64 -38.93
CA PHE A 322 -1.09 -5.56 -39.14
C PHE A 322 -0.60 -6.52 -40.22
N GLY A 323 -1.35 -7.55 -40.55
CA GLY A 323 -1.01 -8.53 -41.56
C GLY A 323 -0.41 -9.84 -40.98
N SER A 324 -0.34 -10.85 -41.83
CA SER A 324 0.06 -12.23 -41.44
C SER A 324 1.49 -12.33 -40.91
N GLU A 325 2.38 -11.43 -41.32
CA GLU A 325 3.77 -11.39 -40.85
C GLU A 325 3.91 -11.04 -39.35
N TYR A 326 2.92 -10.33 -38.76
CA TYR A 326 2.88 -10.02 -37.35
C TYR A 326 2.27 -11.14 -36.50
N LEU A 327 1.63 -12.11 -37.12
CA LEU A 327 0.93 -13.21 -36.44
C LEU A 327 1.82 -14.45 -36.33
N PRO A 328 2.12 -14.94 -35.10
CA PRO A 328 2.86 -16.19 -34.93
C PRO A 328 2.08 -17.39 -35.46
N LYS A 329 2.79 -18.33 -36.13
CA LYS A 329 2.16 -19.58 -36.65
C LYS A 329 1.57 -20.45 -35.55
N THR A 330 2.17 -20.44 -34.36
CA THR A 330 1.75 -21.22 -33.19
C THR A 330 1.22 -20.32 -32.09
N LEU A 331 0.24 -20.82 -31.34
CA LEU A 331 -0.28 -20.14 -30.15
C LEU A 331 0.83 -19.98 -29.09
N LYS A 332 0.98 -18.76 -28.58
CA LYS A 332 1.93 -18.50 -27.51
C LYS A 332 1.28 -18.82 -26.16
N LYS A 333 1.94 -19.68 -25.39
CA LYS A 333 1.58 -19.99 -24.01
C LYS A 333 2.64 -19.39 -23.07
N TYR A 334 2.17 -18.81 -21.98
CA TYR A 334 3.02 -18.23 -20.94
C TYR A 334 2.77 -18.98 -19.64
N SER A 335 3.82 -19.32 -18.90
CA SER A 335 3.72 -19.93 -17.59
C SER A 335 4.35 -19.04 -16.54
N SER A 336 3.70 -18.91 -15.38
CA SER A 336 4.26 -18.22 -14.23
C SER A 336 5.33 -19.13 -13.57
N LYS A 337 6.48 -18.52 -13.21
CA LYS A 337 7.51 -19.17 -12.40
C LYS A 337 7.24 -19.08 -10.91
N SER A 338 6.20 -18.33 -10.49
CA SER A 338 5.85 -18.19 -9.08
C SER A 338 5.28 -19.52 -8.56
N LYS A 339 5.94 -20.09 -7.56
CA LYS A 339 5.39 -21.21 -6.80
C LYS A 339 4.09 -20.74 -6.14
N GLY A 340 2.96 -21.38 -6.45
CA GLY A 340 1.63 -21.02 -5.90
C GLY A 340 0.83 -20.03 -6.73
N ALA A 341 1.16 -19.79 -8.02
CA ALA A 341 0.27 -19.10 -8.94
C ALA A 341 -1.06 -19.85 -9.03
N GLN A 342 -2.17 -19.17 -8.76
CA GLN A 342 -3.50 -19.76 -8.92
C GLN A 342 -3.78 -19.91 -10.42
N GLU A 343 -3.60 -21.12 -10.94
CA GLU A 343 -3.79 -21.42 -12.38
C GLU A 343 -5.22 -21.13 -12.86
N ALA A 344 -6.18 -21.07 -11.95
CA ALA A 344 -7.58 -20.76 -12.25
C ALA A 344 -7.81 -19.29 -12.66
N HIS A 345 -6.90 -18.37 -12.31
CA HIS A 345 -7.04 -16.95 -12.63
C HIS A 345 -6.51 -16.62 -14.02
N GLU A 346 -7.04 -15.56 -14.61
CA GLU A 346 -6.59 -15.02 -15.88
C GLU A 346 -5.61 -13.86 -15.70
N ALA A 347 -4.74 -13.62 -16.68
CA ALA A 347 -3.85 -12.46 -16.74
C ALA A 347 -4.65 -11.16 -16.95
N ILE A 348 -4.03 -10.02 -16.68
CA ILE A 348 -4.65 -8.70 -16.90
C ILE A 348 -4.62 -8.37 -18.38
N ARG A 349 -5.79 -8.29 -19.00
CA ARG A 349 -6.01 -7.99 -20.42
C ARG A 349 -7.23 -7.10 -20.62
N PRO A 350 -7.40 -6.49 -21.81
CA PRO A 350 -8.68 -5.87 -22.18
C PRO A 350 -9.77 -6.92 -22.31
N THR A 351 -11.02 -6.56 -21.98
CA THR A 351 -12.19 -7.44 -22.11
C THR A 351 -12.75 -7.44 -23.54
N MET A 352 -12.44 -6.42 -24.33
CA MET A 352 -12.88 -6.27 -25.71
C MET A 352 -11.74 -5.76 -26.57
N ILE A 353 -11.34 -6.54 -27.57
CA ILE A 353 -10.28 -6.13 -28.50
C ILE A 353 -10.71 -4.92 -29.36
N GLY A 354 -12.00 -4.80 -29.70
CA GLY A 354 -12.54 -3.69 -30.46
C GLY A 354 -12.63 -2.35 -29.72
N PHE A 355 -12.46 -2.34 -28.39
CA PHE A 355 -12.30 -1.09 -27.62
C PHE A 355 -10.86 -0.64 -27.68
N THR A 356 -10.40 -0.33 -28.89
CA THR A 356 -9.01 0.06 -29.15
C THR A 356 -8.62 1.35 -28.40
N PRO A 357 -7.34 1.61 -28.17
CA PRO A 357 -6.90 2.88 -27.58
C PRO A 357 -7.42 4.13 -28.32
N ILE A 358 -7.65 4.04 -29.62
CA ILE A 358 -8.22 5.14 -30.41
C ILE A 358 -9.64 5.42 -29.94
N VAL A 359 -10.47 4.39 -29.85
CA VAL A 359 -11.87 4.50 -29.37
C VAL A 359 -11.90 4.86 -27.88
N ALA A 360 -11.08 4.22 -27.06
CA ALA A 360 -11.07 4.40 -25.60
C ALA A 360 -10.72 5.84 -25.17
N LYS A 361 -9.97 6.58 -25.99
CA LYS A 361 -9.55 7.96 -25.71
C LYS A 361 -10.73 8.91 -25.48
N ASP A 362 -11.85 8.67 -26.14
CA ASP A 362 -13.04 9.53 -26.05
C ASP A 362 -13.91 9.23 -24.82
N TYR A 363 -13.69 8.10 -24.15
CA TYR A 363 -14.51 7.62 -23.04
C TYR A 363 -13.77 7.61 -21.70
N LEU A 364 -12.46 7.39 -21.71
CA LEU A 364 -11.66 7.24 -20.50
C LEU A 364 -11.01 8.56 -20.06
N THR A 365 -10.92 8.77 -18.75
CA THR A 365 -10.14 9.89 -18.21
C THR A 365 -8.64 9.71 -18.51
N GLY A 366 -7.86 10.79 -18.41
CA GLY A 366 -6.44 10.76 -18.78
C GLY A 366 -5.61 9.66 -18.10
N ASP A 367 -5.85 9.38 -16.82
CA ASP A 367 -5.14 8.31 -16.10
C ASP A 367 -5.69 6.91 -16.46
N GLU A 368 -7.00 6.78 -16.61
CA GLU A 368 -7.65 5.55 -17.05
C GLU A 368 -7.19 5.17 -18.46
N PHE A 369 -7.14 6.14 -19.37
CA PHE A 369 -6.67 5.94 -20.74
C PHE A 369 -5.20 5.49 -20.79
N LYS A 370 -4.32 6.14 -20.02
CA LYS A 370 -2.89 5.79 -20.00
C LYS A 370 -2.68 4.35 -19.53
N LEU A 371 -3.38 3.94 -18.46
CA LEU A 371 -3.24 2.59 -17.92
C LEU A 371 -3.89 1.56 -18.85
N TYR A 372 -5.08 1.86 -19.38
CA TYR A 372 -5.76 0.99 -20.34
C TYR A 372 -4.91 0.75 -21.59
N ARG A 373 -4.35 1.81 -22.21
CA ARG A 373 -3.46 1.70 -23.35
C ARG A 373 -2.24 0.83 -23.06
N LEU A 374 -1.66 0.97 -21.86
CA LEU A 374 -0.53 0.13 -21.45
C LEU A 374 -0.92 -1.36 -21.39
N ILE A 375 -2.08 -1.68 -20.84
CA ILE A 375 -2.61 -3.05 -20.75
C ILE A 375 -2.95 -3.58 -22.14
N TYR A 376 -3.65 -2.81 -22.95
CA TYR A 376 -4.06 -3.17 -24.32
C TYR A 376 -2.85 -3.51 -25.20
N ASN A 377 -1.86 -2.60 -25.23
CA ASN A 377 -0.66 -2.78 -26.03
C ASN A 377 0.17 -3.98 -25.57
N ARG A 378 0.23 -4.24 -24.26
CA ARG A 378 0.91 -5.42 -23.72
C ARG A 378 0.21 -6.71 -24.13
N PHE A 379 -1.11 -6.75 -24.11
CA PHE A 379 -1.90 -7.91 -24.51
C PHE A 379 -1.69 -8.22 -26.00
N LEU A 380 -1.77 -7.23 -26.87
CA LEU A 380 -1.45 -7.44 -28.28
C LEU A 380 0.00 -7.90 -28.47
N ALA A 381 0.95 -7.21 -27.86
CA ALA A 381 2.38 -7.54 -27.97
C ALA A 381 2.68 -8.99 -27.60
N CYS A 382 2.02 -9.53 -26.57
CA CYS A 382 2.23 -10.91 -26.18
C CYS A 382 1.70 -11.93 -27.21
N GLN A 383 0.78 -11.53 -28.10
CA GLN A 383 0.24 -12.38 -29.17
C GLN A 383 0.90 -12.15 -30.54
N MET A 384 1.78 -11.14 -30.68
CA MET A 384 2.46 -10.81 -31.94
C MET A 384 3.78 -11.60 -32.11
N ASN A 385 4.32 -11.55 -33.34
CA ASN A 385 5.65 -12.07 -33.65
C ASN A 385 6.76 -11.27 -32.93
N GLU A 386 7.88 -11.96 -32.69
CA GLU A 386 9.10 -11.37 -32.14
C GLU A 386 9.68 -10.31 -33.10
N ALA A 387 10.26 -9.26 -32.56
CA ALA A 387 11.03 -8.34 -33.35
C ALA A 387 12.38 -8.98 -33.73
N ARG A 388 12.88 -8.66 -34.94
CA ARG A 388 14.18 -9.14 -35.43
C ARG A 388 15.13 -7.97 -35.57
N LEU A 389 16.30 -8.14 -34.96
CA LEU A 389 17.38 -7.17 -35.00
C LEU A 389 18.63 -7.83 -35.57
N GLU A 390 19.35 -7.09 -36.40
CA GLU A 390 20.71 -7.46 -36.79
C GLU A 390 21.69 -6.78 -35.82
N SER A 391 22.50 -7.56 -35.15
CA SER A 391 23.61 -7.08 -34.33
C SER A 391 24.89 -7.19 -35.17
N GLN A 392 25.59 -6.09 -35.34
CA GLN A 392 26.85 -6.00 -36.07
C GLN A 392 28.00 -5.87 -35.08
N THR A 393 29.07 -6.59 -35.30
CA THR A 393 30.31 -6.48 -34.52
C THR A 393 31.47 -6.39 -35.46
N MET A 394 32.27 -5.30 -35.38
CA MET A 394 33.46 -5.09 -36.16
C MET A 394 34.68 -5.03 -35.25
N LEU A 395 35.72 -5.74 -35.60
CA LEU A 395 37.01 -5.70 -34.89
C LEU A 395 38.05 -4.98 -35.77
N PHE A 396 38.72 -3.99 -35.18
CA PHE A 396 39.86 -3.30 -35.73
C PHE A 396 41.13 -3.80 -35.02
N LYS A 397 42.01 -4.42 -35.73
CA LYS A 397 43.23 -5.04 -35.18
C LYS A 397 44.45 -4.21 -35.57
N GLY A 398 45.20 -3.79 -34.58
CA GLY A 398 46.54 -3.26 -34.66
C GLY A 398 47.58 -4.34 -34.28
N GLN A 399 48.80 -3.93 -33.99
CA GLN A 399 49.87 -4.82 -33.55
C GLN A 399 49.64 -5.34 -32.11
N ARG A 400 49.34 -4.44 -31.21
CA ARG A 400 49.12 -4.73 -29.76
C ARG A 400 47.66 -4.52 -29.36
N SER A 401 46.95 -3.62 -30.02
CA SER A 401 45.62 -3.18 -29.69
C SER A 401 44.56 -3.76 -30.61
N THR A 402 43.42 -4.16 -30.06
CA THR A 402 42.24 -4.52 -30.84
C THR A 402 41.06 -3.70 -30.33
N PHE A 403 40.36 -3.01 -31.21
CA PHE A 403 39.15 -2.26 -30.89
C PHE A 403 37.91 -2.96 -31.42
N LYS A 404 36.79 -2.78 -30.73
CA LYS A 404 35.49 -3.35 -31.07
C LYS A 404 34.46 -2.26 -31.27
N ALA A 405 33.84 -2.22 -32.43
CA ALA A 405 32.66 -1.43 -32.71
C ALA A 405 31.41 -2.32 -32.73
N ASN A 406 30.32 -1.83 -32.20
CA ASN A 406 29.05 -2.51 -32.23
C ASN A 406 27.99 -1.67 -32.94
N GLY A 407 27.27 -2.32 -33.85
CA GLY A 407 26.14 -1.75 -34.58
C GLY A 407 24.87 -2.55 -34.35
N ARG A 408 23.75 -1.96 -34.66
CA ARG A 408 22.44 -2.59 -34.58
C ARG A 408 21.51 -2.01 -35.62
N LYS A 409 20.68 -2.87 -36.22
CA LYS A 409 19.64 -2.51 -37.17
C LYS A 409 18.36 -3.27 -36.85
N LEU A 410 17.22 -2.56 -36.86
CA LEU A 410 15.92 -3.19 -36.78
C LEU A 410 15.56 -3.76 -38.16
N LEU A 411 15.42 -5.08 -38.27
CA LEU A 411 15.04 -5.78 -39.49
C LEU A 411 13.51 -5.93 -39.63
N PHE A 412 12.84 -6.20 -38.50
CA PHE A 412 11.41 -6.37 -38.43
C PHE A 412 10.95 -5.92 -37.04
N ASP A 413 9.98 -5.01 -36.98
CA ASP A 413 9.56 -4.43 -35.72
C ASP A 413 8.69 -5.37 -34.85
N GLY A 414 7.97 -6.34 -35.45
CA GLY A 414 7.17 -7.30 -34.71
C GLY A 414 6.29 -6.63 -33.65
N PHE A 415 6.35 -7.10 -32.41
CA PHE A 415 5.55 -6.53 -31.32
C PHE A 415 5.92 -5.06 -30.95
N TYR A 416 7.05 -4.55 -31.36
CA TYR A 416 7.38 -3.14 -31.20
C TYR A 416 6.44 -2.21 -31.95
N ARG A 417 5.71 -2.73 -32.95
CA ARG A 417 4.67 -1.98 -33.68
C ARG A 417 3.63 -1.39 -32.74
N VAL A 418 3.30 -2.09 -31.66
CA VAL A 418 2.30 -1.66 -30.66
C VAL A 418 2.91 -1.12 -29.36
N THR A 419 4.11 -1.56 -29.00
CA THR A 419 4.77 -1.09 -27.76
C THR A 419 5.70 0.09 -27.97
N GLY A 420 6.07 0.36 -29.19
CA GLY A 420 7.11 1.32 -29.55
C GLY A 420 8.51 0.70 -29.48
N TYR A 421 9.40 1.21 -30.31
CA TYR A 421 10.84 0.92 -30.30
C TYR A 421 11.56 2.22 -29.95
N SER A 422 12.25 2.23 -28.82
CA SER A 422 12.87 3.44 -28.26
C SER A 422 14.33 3.60 -28.63
N GLU A 423 14.92 2.61 -29.29
CA GLU A 423 16.34 2.62 -29.62
C GLU A 423 16.54 2.97 -31.09
N ASN A 424 17.49 3.87 -31.35
CA ASN A 424 17.86 4.22 -32.72
C ASN A 424 18.77 3.15 -33.32
N ASP A 425 18.64 2.93 -34.62
CA ASP A 425 19.61 2.11 -35.36
C ASP A 425 20.98 2.80 -35.32
N LYS A 426 22.01 2.01 -35.01
CA LYS A 426 23.42 2.40 -35.09
C LYS A 426 24.06 1.52 -36.14
N LEU A 427 24.11 2.02 -37.37
CA LEU A 427 24.65 1.26 -38.47
C LEU A 427 26.18 1.40 -38.51
N LEU A 428 26.88 0.29 -38.68
CA LEU A 428 28.30 0.30 -39.03
C LEU A 428 28.42 0.40 -40.56
N PRO A 429 29.39 1.18 -41.07
CA PRO A 429 29.66 1.24 -42.52
C PRO A 429 30.14 -0.09 -43.07
N GLU A 430 29.96 -0.30 -44.36
CA GLU A 430 30.42 -1.53 -45.03
C GLU A 430 31.92 -1.44 -45.32
N LEU A 431 32.71 -2.02 -44.43
CA LEU A 431 34.16 -2.16 -44.61
C LEU A 431 34.49 -3.63 -44.92
N LYS A 432 35.56 -3.85 -45.71
CA LYS A 432 35.98 -5.23 -46.07
C LYS A 432 37.03 -5.73 -45.10
N LYS A 433 36.99 -7.04 -44.81
CA LYS A 433 38.07 -7.72 -44.06
C LYS A 433 39.43 -7.43 -44.71
N GLY A 434 40.42 -7.08 -43.89
CA GLY A 434 41.77 -6.68 -44.35
C GLY A 434 41.88 -5.22 -44.78
N GLN A 435 40.80 -4.47 -44.90
CA GLN A 435 40.82 -3.04 -45.24
C GLN A 435 41.55 -2.25 -44.15
N GLN A 436 42.49 -1.43 -44.56
CA GLN A 436 43.15 -0.46 -43.66
C GLN A 436 42.14 0.59 -43.21
N VAL A 437 42.24 0.99 -41.96
CA VAL A 437 41.37 2.00 -41.32
C VAL A 437 42.21 2.92 -40.45
N THR A 438 41.79 4.17 -40.35
CA THR A 438 42.47 5.20 -39.59
C THR A 438 41.84 5.35 -38.22
N LEU A 439 42.65 5.35 -37.16
CA LEU A 439 42.24 5.77 -35.83
C LEU A 439 42.38 7.30 -35.76
N ASP A 440 41.25 8.03 -35.83
CA ASP A 440 41.25 9.49 -35.86
C ASP A 440 41.38 10.11 -34.46
N ASP A 441 40.75 9.49 -33.46
CA ASP A 441 40.80 9.96 -32.09
C ASP A 441 40.75 8.78 -31.10
N ILE A 442 41.38 8.97 -29.94
CA ILE A 442 41.37 7.97 -28.84
C ILE A 442 41.35 8.67 -27.49
N LYS A 443 40.42 8.31 -26.65
CA LYS A 443 40.20 8.95 -25.35
C LYS A 443 40.15 7.92 -24.22
N PRO A 444 41.04 8.05 -23.23
CA PRO A 444 40.87 7.35 -21.96
C PRO A 444 39.81 8.06 -21.14
N GLN A 445 38.95 7.30 -20.46
CA GLN A 445 37.92 7.83 -19.56
C GLN A 445 38.06 7.15 -18.19
N GLN A 446 38.21 7.94 -17.15
CA GLN A 446 38.22 7.49 -15.77
C GLN A 446 36.81 7.25 -15.28
N HIS A 447 36.62 6.15 -14.59
CA HIS A 447 35.34 5.76 -13.94
C HIS A 447 35.61 5.23 -12.54
N PHE A 448 34.59 5.29 -11.74
CA PHE A 448 34.55 4.62 -10.45
C PHE A 448 33.32 3.70 -10.42
N THR A 449 33.45 2.55 -9.77
CA THR A 449 32.27 1.71 -9.55
C THR A 449 31.27 2.43 -8.67
N GLU A 450 30.00 2.24 -8.94
CA GLU A 450 28.90 2.85 -8.20
C GLU A 450 28.28 1.84 -7.22
N PRO A 451 27.79 2.30 -6.07
CA PRO A 451 27.07 1.43 -5.15
C PRO A 451 25.80 0.88 -5.80
N PRO A 452 25.25 -0.23 -5.29
CA PRO A 452 23.98 -0.72 -5.82
C PRO A 452 22.90 0.33 -5.67
N ALA A 453 22.11 0.54 -6.72
CA ALA A 453 21.07 1.57 -6.73
C ALA A 453 20.01 1.31 -5.65
N ARG A 454 19.56 2.38 -4.97
CA ARG A 454 18.41 2.31 -4.06
C ARG A 454 17.18 1.82 -4.82
N TYR A 455 16.35 1.07 -4.12
CA TYR A 455 15.07 0.66 -4.70
C TYR A 455 14.21 1.87 -5.05
N ASN A 456 13.47 1.77 -6.13
CA ASN A 456 12.24 2.50 -6.35
C ASN A 456 11.04 1.58 -6.08
N GLU A 457 9.80 2.09 -6.14
CA GLU A 457 8.61 1.28 -5.86
C GLU A 457 8.53 0.04 -6.79
N ALA A 458 8.84 0.20 -8.08
CA ALA A 458 8.81 -0.89 -9.05
C ALA A 458 9.86 -1.97 -8.75
N SER A 459 11.12 -1.56 -8.50
CA SER A 459 12.19 -2.52 -8.23
C SER A 459 12.06 -3.20 -6.86
N LEU A 460 11.42 -2.52 -5.88
CA LEU A 460 11.09 -3.15 -4.60
C LEU A 460 10.02 -4.24 -4.80
N ILE A 461 8.95 -3.95 -5.55
CA ILE A 461 7.92 -4.95 -5.89
C ILE A 461 8.53 -6.15 -6.61
N LYS A 462 9.39 -5.90 -7.61
CA LYS A 462 10.12 -6.97 -8.32
C LYS A 462 10.96 -7.82 -7.37
N LYS A 463 11.62 -7.20 -6.39
CA LYS A 463 12.41 -7.92 -5.39
C LYS A 463 11.53 -8.74 -4.46
N LEU A 464 10.41 -8.18 -3.97
CA LEU A 464 9.44 -8.89 -3.12
C LEU A 464 8.87 -10.12 -3.84
N GLU A 465 8.43 -9.94 -5.09
CA GLU A 465 7.95 -11.02 -5.94
C GLU A 465 9.00 -12.14 -6.11
N SER A 466 10.24 -11.76 -6.45
CA SER A 466 11.34 -12.72 -6.64
C SER A 466 11.70 -13.53 -5.39
N LEU A 467 11.39 -13.00 -4.20
CA LEU A 467 11.58 -13.66 -2.91
C LEU A 467 10.31 -14.37 -2.42
N GLY A 468 9.19 -14.30 -3.13
CA GLY A 468 7.91 -14.87 -2.71
C GLY A 468 7.26 -14.13 -1.53
N ILE A 469 7.66 -12.88 -1.26
CA ILE A 469 7.16 -12.06 -0.16
C ILE A 469 5.96 -11.23 -0.61
N GLY A 470 4.81 -11.47 0.01
CA GLY A 470 3.56 -10.82 -0.36
C GLY A 470 2.85 -11.49 -1.53
N ARG A 471 1.70 -10.93 -1.90
CA ARG A 471 0.82 -11.40 -2.99
C ARG A 471 0.21 -10.17 -3.69
N PRO A 472 -0.51 -10.31 -4.80
CA PRO A 472 -1.14 -9.21 -5.53
C PRO A 472 -1.89 -8.21 -4.66
N SER A 473 -2.56 -8.67 -3.61
CA SER A 473 -3.31 -7.84 -2.67
C SER A 473 -2.43 -7.03 -1.70
N THR A 474 -1.14 -7.37 -1.50
CA THR A 474 -0.30 -6.80 -0.44
C THR A 474 0.83 -5.88 -0.91
N TYR A 475 1.26 -5.93 -2.17
CA TYR A 475 2.40 -5.11 -2.65
C TYR A 475 2.19 -3.61 -2.43
N ALA A 476 1.14 -3.04 -2.99
CA ALA A 476 0.85 -1.62 -2.85
C ALA A 476 0.52 -1.19 -1.40
N PRO A 477 -0.29 -1.94 -0.61
CA PRO A 477 -0.51 -1.66 0.81
C PRO A 477 0.77 -1.67 1.64
N THR A 478 1.72 -2.58 1.37
CA THR A 478 2.98 -2.67 2.12
C THR A 478 3.82 -1.41 1.94
N ILE A 479 4.03 -0.94 0.72
CA ILE A 479 4.76 0.31 0.46
C ILE A 479 4.05 1.49 1.13
N THR A 480 2.72 1.55 1.01
CA THR A 480 1.92 2.61 1.62
C THR A 480 2.06 2.64 3.15
N ILE A 481 2.06 1.48 3.81
CA ILE A 481 2.21 1.42 5.27
C ILE A 481 3.61 1.81 5.73
N LEU A 482 4.66 1.41 5.00
CA LEU A 482 6.03 1.80 5.29
C LEU A 482 6.20 3.33 5.25
N GLN A 483 5.61 4.01 4.26
CA GLN A 483 5.58 5.47 4.17
C GLN A 483 4.75 6.12 5.29
N THR A 484 3.53 5.62 5.53
CA THR A 484 2.61 6.15 6.54
C THR A 484 3.19 6.04 7.95
N ARG A 485 3.94 4.97 8.22
CA ARG A 485 4.66 4.76 9.49
C ARG A 485 5.98 5.51 9.57
N LYS A 486 6.35 6.24 8.51
CA LYS A 486 7.61 6.99 8.41
C LYS A 486 8.85 6.12 8.55
N TYR A 487 8.77 4.87 8.12
CA TYR A 487 9.94 3.99 8.01
C TYR A 487 10.77 4.29 6.78
N ILE A 488 10.10 4.71 5.71
CA ILE A 488 10.73 5.11 4.46
C ILE A 488 10.24 6.48 4.01
N THR A 489 11.10 7.17 3.28
CA THR A 489 10.77 8.35 2.47
C THR A 489 11.05 8.06 1.01
N ILE A 490 10.34 8.71 0.10
CA ILE A 490 10.63 8.64 -1.33
C ILE A 490 11.10 10.00 -1.78
N ASP A 491 12.34 10.07 -2.26
CA ASP A 491 12.93 11.25 -2.88
C ASP A 491 13.40 10.89 -4.29
N LYS A 492 13.07 11.74 -5.28
CA LYS A 492 13.41 11.53 -6.71
C LYS A 492 13.13 10.09 -7.17
N LYS A 493 11.99 9.53 -6.79
CA LYS A 493 11.56 8.14 -7.03
C LYS A 493 12.44 7.07 -6.37
N ARG A 494 13.37 7.41 -5.45
CA ARG A 494 14.19 6.47 -4.70
C ARG A 494 13.70 6.34 -3.28
N ILE A 495 13.70 5.11 -2.78
CA ILE A 495 13.26 4.77 -1.43
C ILE A 495 14.46 4.88 -0.49
N HIS A 496 14.31 5.68 0.55
CA HIS A 496 15.31 5.89 1.60
C HIS A 496 14.74 5.41 2.93
N PRO A 497 15.44 4.52 3.67
CA PRO A 497 15.04 4.18 5.03
C PRO A 497 15.38 5.35 5.97
N THR A 498 14.53 5.56 6.96
CA THR A 498 14.75 6.57 8.02
C THR A 498 15.55 5.97 9.17
N GLU A 499 16.12 6.79 10.07
CA GLU A 499 16.84 6.32 11.25
C GLU A 499 16.01 5.37 12.12
N ILE A 500 14.69 5.63 12.19
CA ILE A 500 13.79 4.74 12.95
C ILE A 500 13.66 3.36 12.30
N ALA A 501 13.81 3.27 10.97
CA ALA A 501 13.80 1.99 10.26
C ALA A 501 14.99 1.12 10.68
N PHE A 502 16.20 1.70 10.76
CA PHE A 502 17.39 0.99 11.22
C PHE A 502 17.22 0.50 12.67
N THR A 503 16.70 1.37 13.56
CA THR A 503 16.45 1.02 14.96
C THR A 503 15.46 -0.13 15.09
N VAL A 504 14.36 -0.09 14.33
CA VAL A 504 13.33 -1.14 14.36
C VAL A 504 13.87 -2.44 13.80
N ILE A 505 14.56 -2.40 12.64
CA ILE A 505 15.11 -3.61 12.03
C ILE A 505 16.18 -4.24 12.94
N LYS A 506 17.07 -3.46 13.52
CA LYS A 506 18.08 -3.96 14.47
C LYS A 506 17.42 -4.71 15.64
N LEU A 507 16.39 -4.10 16.27
CA LEU A 507 15.68 -4.75 17.37
C LEU A 507 14.99 -6.04 16.92
N LEU A 508 14.41 -6.05 15.71
CA LEU A 508 13.74 -7.23 15.19
C LEU A 508 14.73 -8.33 14.81
N GLU A 509 15.90 -8.00 14.25
CA GLU A 509 16.96 -8.95 13.96
C GLU A 509 17.50 -9.62 15.24
N GLU A 510 17.67 -8.86 16.32
CA GLU A 510 18.22 -9.36 17.60
C GLU A 510 17.23 -10.23 18.37
N HIS A 511 15.92 -9.96 18.30
CA HIS A 511 14.92 -10.60 19.17
C HIS A 511 13.81 -11.33 18.46
N PHE A 512 13.57 -11.06 17.18
CA PHE A 512 12.45 -11.57 16.35
C PHE A 512 12.93 -11.84 14.93
N SER A 513 14.09 -12.49 14.78
CA SER A 513 14.75 -12.70 13.48
C SER A 513 13.83 -13.30 12.41
N GLU A 514 12.94 -14.21 12.79
CA GLU A 514 11.96 -14.83 11.87
C GLU A 514 11.04 -13.81 11.20
N ILE A 515 10.61 -12.77 11.95
CA ILE A 515 9.65 -11.76 11.44
C ILE A 515 10.26 -10.90 10.34
N VAL A 516 11.58 -10.80 10.29
CA VAL A 516 12.32 -10.05 9.27
C VAL A 516 12.97 -10.96 8.23
N ASP A 517 12.97 -12.27 8.47
CA ASP A 517 13.50 -13.25 7.55
C ASP A 517 12.60 -13.39 6.30
N SER A 518 13.24 -13.31 5.12
CA SER A 518 12.54 -13.38 3.83
C SER A 518 12.04 -14.78 3.54
N SER A 519 12.80 -15.81 3.93
CA SER A 519 12.44 -17.21 3.69
C SER A 519 11.28 -17.63 4.58
N PHE A 520 11.28 -17.22 5.84
CA PHE A 520 10.15 -17.45 6.75
C PHE A 520 8.85 -16.83 6.21
N THR A 521 8.91 -15.57 5.77
CA THR A 521 7.72 -14.89 5.22
C THR A 521 7.24 -15.57 3.93
N SER A 522 8.15 -15.99 3.05
CA SER A 522 7.84 -16.70 1.81
C SER A 522 7.22 -18.08 2.08
N ASN A 523 7.77 -18.86 3.03
CA ASN A 523 7.24 -20.15 3.42
C ASN A 523 5.82 -20.03 4.01
N MET A 524 5.60 -19.03 4.86
CA MET A 524 4.28 -18.75 5.42
C MET A 524 3.24 -18.37 4.34
N GLU A 525 3.64 -17.61 3.30
CA GLU A 525 2.77 -17.34 2.15
C GLU A 525 2.47 -18.63 1.36
N ALA A 526 3.46 -19.51 1.19
CA ALA A 526 3.26 -20.81 0.54
C ALA A 526 2.36 -21.74 1.38
N ASP A 527 2.45 -21.70 2.70
CA ASP A 527 1.57 -22.49 3.57
C ASP A 527 0.13 -21.98 3.53
N LEU A 528 -0.08 -20.66 3.43
CA LEU A 528 -1.40 -20.08 3.16
C LEU A 528 -1.96 -20.50 1.78
N ASP A 529 -1.11 -20.70 0.78
CA ASP A 529 -1.52 -21.26 -0.51
C ASP A 529 -1.94 -22.73 -0.37
N LYS A 530 -1.22 -23.53 0.43
CA LYS A 530 -1.60 -24.93 0.71
C LYS A 530 -2.94 -25.04 1.46
N ILE A 531 -3.26 -24.10 2.36
CA ILE A 531 -4.59 -24.04 2.99
C ILE A 531 -5.66 -23.80 1.93
N ASN A 532 -5.42 -22.86 1.01
CA ASN A 532 -6.35 -22.56 -0.09
C ASN A 532 -6.59 -23.76 -1.03
N GLU A 533 -5.65 -24.68 -1.09
CA GLU A 533 -5.72 -25.91 -1.88
C GLU A 533 -6.24 -27.11 -1.05
N GLY A 534 -6.69 -26.89 0.19
CA GLY A 534 -7.16 -27.95 1.09
C GLY A 534 -6.07 -28.92 1.59
N ARG A 535 -4.79 -28.57 1.40
CA ARG A 535 -3.62 -29.45 1.71
C ARG A 535 -3.01 -29.21 3.10
N LEU A 536 -3.44 -28.17 3.80
CA LEU A 536 -2.94 -27.81 5.14
C LEU A 536 -4.07 -27.30 6.00
N ASP A 537 -4.15 -27.78 7.24
CA ASP A 537 -5.09 -27.26 8.23
C ASP A 537 -4.63 -25.90 8.76
N TRP A 538 -5.53 -24.91 8.75
CA TRP A 538 -5.24 -23.54 9.16
C TRP A 538 -5.06 -23.39 10.68
N GLN A 539 -5.71 -24.21 11.49
CA GLN A 539 -5.55 -24.22 12.95
C GLN A 539 -4.14 -24.67 13.32
N LYS A 540 -3.67 -25.74 12.67
CA LYS A 540 -2.31 -26.24 12.85
C LYS A 540 -1.27 -25.18 12.51
N LEU A 541 -1.41 -24.49 11.36
CA LEU A 541 -0.49 -23.40 10.97
C LEU A 541 -0.43 -22.32 12.06
N LEU A 542 -1.57 -21.93 12.62
CA LEU A 542 -1.63 -20.93 13.69
C LEU A 542 -0.98 -21.42 14.98
N ALA A 543 -1.23 -22.66 15.40
CA ALA A 543 -0.67 -23.27 16.61
C ALA A 543 0.87 -23.35 16.53
N ASP A 544 1.38 -23.88 15.40
CA ASP A 544 2.82 -24.02 15.18
C ASP A 544 3.57 -22.66 15.23
N PHE A 545 2.89 -21.58 14.83
CA PHE A 545 3.45 -20.22 14.91
C PHE A 545 3.27 -19.57 16.28
N TYR A 546 2.09 -19.71 16.91
CA TYR A 546 1.66 -18.89 18.04
C TYR A 546 2.52 -19.07 19.29
N GLU A 547 2.72 -20.30 19.73
CA GLU A 547 3.43 -20.58 20.98
C GLU A 547 4.87 -20.10 20.98
N PRO A 548 5.72 -20.44 19.98
CA PRO A 548 7.09 -19.94 19.93
C PRO A 548 7.15 -18.40 19.84
N PHE A 549 6.24 -17.81 19.06
CA PHE A 549 6.17 -16.36 18.93
C PHE A 549 5.78 -15.67 20.25
N MET A 550 4.80 -16.21 20.99
CA MET A 550 4.39 -15.64 22.27
C MET A 550 5.49 -15.75 23.34
N GLN A 551 6.27 -16.84 23.34
CA GLN A 551 7.41 -16.96 24.24
C GLN A 551 8.44 -15.86 23.95
N LYS A 552 8.79 -15.61 22.68
CA LYS A 552 9.68 -14.52 22.28
C LYS A 552 9.13 -13.13 22.66
N ILE A 553 7.82 -12.91 22.60
CA ILE A 553 7.21 -11.65 23.08
C ILE A 553 7.37 -11.48 24.59
N ILE A 554 7.23 -12.55 25.38
CA ILE A 554 7.39 -12.52 26.84
C ILE A 554 8.86 -12.22 27.17
N ASP A 555 9.79 -12.89 26.54
CA ASP A 555 11.23 -12.71 26.75
C ASP A 555 11.70 -11.33 26.30
N GLY A 556 11.21 -10.87 25.14
CA GLY A 556 11.51 -9.54 24.65
C GLY A 556 10.99 -8.40 25.54
N LYS A 557 9.83 -8.59 26.21
CA LYS A 557 9.37 -7.59 27.19
C LYS A 557 10.33 -7.43 28.36
N LYS A 558 11.02 -8.51 28.78
CA LYS A 558 11.96 -8.52 29.90
C LYS A 558 13.35 -8.06 29.46
N SER A 559 13.88 -8.60 28.37
CA SER A 559 15.27 -8.45 27.95
C SER A 559 15.54 -7.16 27.17
N ILE A 560 14.58 -6.69 26.35
CA ILE A 560 14.80 -5.52 25.50
C ILE A 560 14.89 -4.26 26.36
N LYS A 561 16.05 -3.61 26.37
CA LYS A 561 16.23 -2.29 26.98
C LYS A 561 15.44 -1.23 26.20
N SER A 562 14.88 -0.25 26.91
CA SER A 562 14.16 0.86 26.25
C SER A 562 15.15 1.69 25.43
N GLN A 563 14.93 1.70 24.11
CA GLN A 563 15.68 2.53 23.15
C GLN A 563 14.91 3.83 22.83
N LYS A 564 14.07 4.30 23.75
CA LYS A 564 13.44 5.62 23.60
C LYS A 564 14.58 6.62 23.45
N MET A 565 14.74 7.16 22.26
CA MET A 565 15.85 8.01 21.89
C MET A 565 16.06 9.09 22.95
N ALA A 566 17.04 8.84 23.79
CA ALA A 566 17.64 9.81 24.67
C ALA A 566 19.04 10.05 24.09
N ILE A 567 19.17 11.11 23.29
CA ILE A 567 20.45 11.48 22.68
C ILE A 567 21.22 12.25 23.74
N PRO A 568 22.42 11.78 24.15
CA PRO A 568 23.28 12.56 25.00
C PRO A 568 23.52 13.95 24.39
N THR A 569 23.38 15.00 25.19
CA THR A 569 23.65 16.37 24.71
C THR A 569 25.15 16.73 24.93
N GLY A 570 25.89 15.93 25.69
CA GLY A 570 27.23 16.26 26.15
C GLY A 570 27.26 17.23 27.33
N GLU A 571 26.10 17.72 27.78
CA GLU A 571 25.95 18.66 28.88
C GLU A 571 25.54 17.96 30.16
N MET A 572 25.97 18.52 31.30
CA MET A 572 25.66 17.98 32.62
C MET A 572 24.48 18.73 33.27
N CYS A 573 23.63 18.00 33.96
CA CYS A 573 22.47 18.56 34.63
C CYS A 573 22.91 19.50 35.77
N PRO A 574 22.50 20.79 35.78
CA PRO A 574 22.88 21.73 36.79
C PRO A 574 22.29 21.43 38.18
N LYS A 575 21.28 20.54 38.26
CA LYS A 575 20.67 20.14 39.56
C LYS A 575 21.30 18.94 40.20
N CYS A 576 21.92 18.04 39.47
CA CYS A 576 22.40 16.79 40.04
C CYS A 576 23.67 16.20 39.38
N GLY A 577 24.28 16.92 38.45
CA GLY A 577 25.54 16.52 37.81
C GLY A 577 25.47 15.30 36.86
N HIS A 578 24.29 14.75 36.59
CA HIS A 578 24.14 13.67 35.61
C HIS A 578 23.97 14.22 34.21
N GLU A 579 24.30 13.44 33.20
CA GLU A 579 24.20 13.82 31.81
C GLU A 579 22.78 14.25 31.40
N LEU A 580 22.69 15.30 30.60
CA LEU A 580 21.43 15.74 29.98
C LEU A 580 21.17 14.97 28.67
N LEU A 581 19.94 14.57 28.49
CA LEU A 581 19.49 13.77 27.34
C LEU A 581 18.40 14.51 26.58
N ARG A 582 18.57 14.68 25.28
CA ARG A 582 17.54 15.12 24.37
C ARG A 582 16.52 14.00 24.18
N ARG A 583 15.27 14.26 24.50
CA ARG A 583 14.15 13.32 24.47
C ARG A 583 13.01 13.87 23.65
N LYS A 584 12.23 13.00 23.01
CA LYS A 584 11.01 13.37 22.30
C LYS A 584 9.78 13.14 23.16
N GLY A 585 9.09 14.22 23.53
CA GLY A 585 7.86 14.21 24.32
C GLY A 585 6.61 14.36 23.46
N ARG A 586 5.48 14.55 24.13
CA ARG A 586 4.16 14.75 23.48
C ARG A 586 4.06 16.08 22.75
N PHE A 587 4.80 17.09 23.20
CA PHE A 587 4.75 18.46 22.72
C PHE A 587 5.96 18.86 21.89
N GLY A 588 6.83 17.91 21.55
CA GLY A 588 8.07 18.15 20.81
C GLY A 588 9.29 17.52 21.48
N GLU A 589 10.47 17.87 21.00
CA GLU A 589 11.73 17.48 21.61
C GLU A 589 12.06 18.39 22.80
N PHE A 590 12.67 17.83 23.82
CA PHE A 590 13.06 18.53 25.03
C PHE A 590 14.30 17.88 25.63
N ILE A 591 15.04 18.60 26.45
CA ILE A 591 16.21 18.12 27.19
C ILE A 591 15.75 17.71 28.61
N ALA A 592 16.22 16.57 29.09
CA ALA A 592 15.89 16.07 30.42
C ALA A 592 17.11 15.38 31.06
N CYS A 593 17.17 15.46 32.36
CA CYS A 593 18.22 14.76 33.11
C CYS A 593 18.08 13.23 32.98
N SER A 594 19.23 12.55 32.79
CA SER A 594 19.31 11.09 32.72
C SER A 594 18.89 10.41 34.03
N ASN A 595 18.99 11.09 35.16
CA ASN A 595 18.63 10.60 36.49
C ASN A 595 17.13 10.71 36.81
N PHE A 596 16.26 10.91 35.82
CA PHE A 596 14.82 10.86 36.04
C PHE A 596 14.39 9.42 36.44
N PRO A 597 13.53 9.23 37.45
CA PRO A 597 12.63 10.20 38.10
C PRO A 597 13.20 10.91 39.34
N LYS A 598 14.43 10.58 39.76
CA LYS A 598 15.05 11.21 40.95
C LYS A 598 15.32 12.69 40.69
N CYS A 599 15.85 13.05 39.54
CA CYS A 599 15.98 14.41 39.08
C CYS A 599 14.94 14.74 38.01
N LYS A 600 14.17 15.80 38.23
CA LYS A 600 13.08 16.23 37.32
C LYS A 600 13.49 17.42 36.45
N TYR A 601 14.76 17.71 36.31
CA TYR A 601 15.23 18.82 35.49
C TYR A 601 14.89 18.57 34.01
N THR A 602 14.25 19.54 33.41
CA THR A 602 13.90 19.54 31.98
C THR A 602 13.97 20.95 31.43
N THR A 603 14.35 21.07 30.14
CA THR A 603 14.36 22.34 29.39
C THR A 603 13.81 22.07 27.96
N ASP A 604 13.50 23.14 27.23
CA ASP A 604 13.36 23.09 25.78
C ASP A 604 14.74 22.85 25.12
N LEU A 605 14.79 22.86 23.78
CA LEU A 605 16.05 22.65 23.04
C LEU A 605 17.01 23.84 23.17
N ASP A 606 16.52 25.00 23.53
CA ASP A 606 17.26 26.26 23.70
C ASP A 606 17.76 26.44 25.15
N GLY A 607 17.51 25.44 26.01
CA GLY A 607 17.96 25.45 27.42
C GLY A 607 17.00 26.15 28.38
N ASN A 608 15.84 26.66 27.91
CA ASN A 608 14.90 27.34 28.79
C ASN A 608 14.11 26.33 29.62
N PRO A 609 13.96 26.51 30.92
CA PRO A 609 13.10 25.66 31.75
C PRO A 609 11.61 25.83 31.32
N PRO A 610 10.79 24.81 31.54
CA PRO A 610 9.36 24.95 31.31
C PRO A 610 8.81 26.12 32.10
N PRO A 611 7.92 26.95 31.54
CA PRO A 611 7.32 28.07 32.26
C PRO A 611 6.70 27.56 33.56
N GLU A 612 6.96 28.26 34.66
CA GLU A 612 6.33 27.92 35.92
C GLU A 612 4.82 28.06 35.77
N PRO A 613 4.03 27.13 36.33
CA PRO A 613 2.58 27.23 36.26
C PRO A 613 2.15 28.54 36.93
N GLU A 614 1.34 29.32 36.23
CA GLU A 614 0.78 30.56 36.72
C GLU A 614 -0.02 30.30 38.00
N LYS A 615 0.43 30.90 39.11
CA LYS A 615 -0.23 30.77 40.40
C LYS A 615 -1.48 31.61 40.42
N THR A 616 -2.53 31.11 41.06
CA THR A 616 -3.76 31.84 41.26
C THR A 616 -4.03 32.02 42.75
N ASP A 617 -4.82 33.02 43.16
CA ASP A 617 -5.25 33.22 44.54
C ASP A 617 -6.36 32.26 44.98
N ILE A 618 -6.75 31.34 44.10
CA ILE A 618 -7.84 30.38 44.35
C ILE A 618 -7.29 29.21 45.18
N LYS A 619 -7.86 28.96 46.32
CA LYS A 619 -7.54 27.82 47.19
C LYS A 619 -8.28 26.56 46.75
N CYS A 620 -7.60 25.45 46.83
CA CYS A 620 -8.16 24.12 46.54
C CYS A 620 -9.22 23.77 47.61
N ASP A 621 -10.43 23.45 47.16
CA ASP A 621 -11.56 23.03 48.01
C ASP A 621 -11.36 21.67 48.69
N LYS A 622 -10.34 20.91 48.31
CA LYS A 622 -10.03 19.61 48.89
C LYS A 622 -8.87 19.58 49.87
N CYS A 623 -7.89 20.48 49.76
CA CYS A 623 -6.71 20.44 50.61
C CYS A 623 -6.21 21.83 51.05
N GLY A 624 -6.86 22.92 50.64
CA GLY A 624 -6.52 24.30 51.04
C GLY A 624 -5.32 24.92 50.33
N GLU A 625 -4.51 24.14 49.58
CA GLU A 625 -3.38 24.65 48.81
C GLU A 625 -3.82 25.49 47.59
N PHE A 626 -2.95 26.35 47.10
CA PHE A 626 -3.30 27.19 45.93
C PHE A 626 -3.50 26.39 44.65
N MET A 627 -4.41 26.87 43.79
CA MET A 627 -4.55 26.29 42.46
C MET A 627 -3.59 27.00 41.49
N VAL A 628 -3.15 26.24 40.48
CA VAL A 628 -2.27 26.73 39.41
C VAL A 628 -2.90 26.44 38.05
N ILE A 629 -2.69 27.37 37.09
CA ILE A 629 -3.15 27.19 35.73
C ILE A 629 -2.23 26.22 34.99
N LYS A 630 -2.80 25.19 34.39
CA LYS A 630 -2.08 24.22 33.54
C LYS A 630 -2.76 24.05 32.18
N ASP A 631 -1.94 23.80 31.17
CA ASP A 631 -2.40 23.51 29.82
C ASP A 631 -2.74 22.04 29.60
N SER A 632 -3.87 21.79 28.92
CA SER A 632 -4.27 20.47 28.48
C SER A 632 -4.68 20.46 27.00
N LYS A 633 -4.93 19.27 26.41
CA LYS A 633 -5.49 19.16 25.05
C LYS A 633 -6.89 19.81 24.90
N ARG A 634 -7.54 20.14 26.01
CA ARG A 634 -8.88 20.72 26.08
C ARG A 634 -8.87 22.21 26.48
N GLY A 635 -7.68 22.82 26.51
CA GLY A 635 -7.48 24.18 26.98
C GLY A 635 -6.90 24.27 28.40
N LYS A 636 -6.78 25.48 28.90
CA LYS A 636 -6.27 25.78 30.25
C LYS A 636 -7.26 25.32 31.33
N PHE A 637 -6.75 24.86 32.47
CA PHE A 637 -7.53 24.43 33.62
C PHE A 637 -6.79 24.72 34.92
N LEU A 638 -7.53 24.84 36.00
CA LEU A 638 -6.99 24.97 37.36
C LEU A 638 -6.64 23.57 37.93
N ALA A 639 -5.42 23.39 38.39
CA ALA A 639 -4.98 22.19 39.07
C ALA A 639 -4.41 22.52 40.44
N CYS A 640 -4.62 21.67 41.43
CA CYS A 640 -4.04 21.86 42.74
C CYS A 640 -2.51 21.79 42.68
N SER A 641 -1.83 22.76 43.33
CA SER A 641 -0.34 22.81 43.39
C SER A 641 0.25 21.60 44.14
N ALA A 642 -0.50 20.99 45.06
CA ALA A 642 -0.10 19.79 45.79
C ALA A 642 -0.17 18.48 44.98
N TYR A 643 -0.40 18.54 43.67
CA TYR A 643 -0.35 17.34 42.82
C TYR A 643 1.04 16.67 42.87
N PRO A 644 1.17 15.34 43.03
CA PRO A 644 0.14 14.30 42.94
C PRO A 644 -0.59 13.95 44.26
N LYS A 645 -0.27 14.58 45.38
CA LYS A 645 -0.96 14.30 46.67
C LYS A 645 -2.44 14.69 46.61
N CYS A 646 -2.74 15.85 46.05
CA CYS A 646 -4.10 16.26 45.75
C CYS A 646 -4.34 16.29 44.23
N LYS A 647 -5.31 15.54 43.76
CA LYS A 647 -5.65 15.42 42.32
C LYS A 647 -6.80 16.33 41.90
N ASN A 648 -7.09 17.37 42.66
CA ASN A 648 -8.17 18.30 42.34
C ASN A 648 -7.85 19.10 41.07
N ALA A 649 -8.82 19.18 40.16
CA ALA A 649 -8.74 19.95 38.95
C ALA A 649 -10.13 20.53 38.60
N GLN A 650 -10.17 21.80 38.21
CA GLN A 650 -11.36 22.52 37.88
C GLN A 650 -11.19 23.27 36.54
N PRO A 651 -12.27 23.55 35.77
CA PRO A 651 -12.18 24.40 34.62
C PRO A 651 -11.77 25.81 35.02
N LEU A 652 -11.02 26.51 34.17
CA LEU A 652 -10.55 27.89 34.43
C LEU A 652 -11.73 28.87 34.54
N VAL A 653 -12.74 28.66 33.71
CA VAL A 653 -14.02 29.41 33.77
C VAL A 653 -15.08 28.43 34.24
N PRO A 654 -15.81 28.72 35.33
CA PRO A 654 -16.90 27.88 35.78
C PRO A 654 -17.96 27.77 34.68
N PRO A 655 -18.54 26.57 34.48
CA PRO A 655 -19.58 26.38 33.46
C PRO A 655 -20.79 27.25 33.81
N ARG A 656 -21.37 27.92 32.78
CA ARG A 656 -22.61 28.73 32.95
C ARG A 656 -23.73 27.80 33.46
N GLU A 657 -24.34 28.23 34.58
CA GLU A 657 -25.52 27.56 35.11
C GLU A 657 -26.75 28.10 34.41
N LEU A 658 -27.61 27.24 33.94
CA LEU A 658 -28.90 27.60 33.39
C LEU A 658 -29.95 27.55 34.53
N ASP A 659 -30.79 28.57 34.61
CA ASP A 659 -31.93 28.63 35.51
C ASP A 659 -33.12 27.76 34.98
N ILE A 660 -32.79 26.51 34.67
CA ILE A 660 -33.71 25.48 34.13
C ILE A 660 -33.41 24.17 34.85
N PRO A 661 -34.41 23.58 35.50
CA PRO A 661 -34.20 22.33 36.23
C PRO A 661 -34.02 21.14 35.25
N CYS A 662 -33.16 20.24 35.62
CA CYS A 662 -32.96 18.98 34.88
C CYS A 662 -34.26 18.16 34.85
N PRO A 663 -34.76 17.76 33.68
CA PRO A 663 -36.02 17.02 33.56
C PRO A 663 -35.97 15.61 34.18
N LYS A 664 -34.79 15.14 34.58
CA LYS A 664 -34.61 13.80 35.20
C LYS A 664 -34.46 13.84 36.70
N CYS A 665 -33.91 14.88 37.28
CA CYS A 665 -33.61 14.92 38.71
C CYS A 665 -33.80 16.30 39.39
N GLY A 666 -34.30 17.30 38.69
CA GLY A 666 -34.55 18.64 39.22
C GLY A 666 -33.30 19.51 39.47
N SER A 667 -32.07 18.97 39.39
CA SER A 667 -30.84 19.74 39.60
C SER A 667 -30.60 20.74 38.47
N LYS A 668 -29.74 21.72 38.70
CA LYS A 668 -29.36 22.71 37.65
C LYS A 668 -28.75 22.04 36.42
N ILE A 669 -28.88 22.69 35.26
CA ILE A 669 -28.24 22.31 34.03
C ILE A 669 -27.03 23.23 33.78
N LEU A 670 -25.91 22.63 33.41
CA LEU A 670 -24.64 23.33 33.13
C LEU A 670 -24.33 23.35 31.65
N GLU A 671 -23.94 24.49 31.14
CA GLU A 671 -23.35 24.60 29.80
C GLU A 671 -21.90 24.16 29.85
N LYS A 672 -21.50 23.23 28.95
CA LYS A 672 -20.16 22.62 28.92
C LYS A 672 -19.63 22.55 27.50
N GLU A 673 -18.33 22.79 27.35
CA GLU A 673 -17.63 22.64 26.10
C GLU A 673 -17.15 21.19 25.90
N GLY A 674 -17.40 20.59 24.72
CA GLY A 674 -16.99 19.26 24.33
C GLY A 674 -16.24 19.22 23.00
N LYS A 675 -15.72 18.05 22.61
CA LYS A 675 -15.01 17.86 21.32
C LYS A 675 -15.85 18.19 20.06
N ARG A 676 -17.16 18.23 20.18
CA ARG A 676 -18.12 18.46 19.10
C ARG A 676 -18.90 19.77 19.25
N GLY A 677 -18.43 20.68 20.11
CA GLY A 677 -19.05 21.93 20.45
C GLY A 677 -19.75 21.91 21.82
N THR A 678 -20.49 22.98 22.11
CA THR A 678 -21.20 23.20 23.36
C THR A 678 -22.30 22.14 23.57
N PHE A 679 -22.45 21.66 24.80
CA PHE A 679 -23.52 20.79 25.22
C PHE A 679 -24.00 21.12 26.63
N TYR A 680 -25.20 20.71 26.97
CA TYR A 680 -25.85 21.00 28.24
C TYR A 680 -26.04 19.74 29.05
N GLY A 681 -25.48 19.68 30.25
CA GLY A 681 -25.47 18.50 31.10
C GLY A 681 -25.92 18.79 32.52
N CYS A 682 -26.53 17.81 33.18
CA CYS A 682 -26.95 17.94 34.58
C CYS A 682 -25.74 18.17 35.51
N ALA A 683 -25.90 19.08 36.48
CA ALA A 683 -24.90 19.35 37.53
C ALA A 683 -24.66 18.13 38.42
N ASN A 684 -25.66 17.27 38.60
CA ASN A 684 -25.58 16.05 39.44
C ASN A 684 -24.94 14.83 38.71
N TYR A 685 -24.11 15.06 37.67
CA TYR A 685 -23.34 14.01 37.06
C TYR A 685 -22.23 13.53 38.01
N PRO A 686 -21.93 12.21 38.16
CA PRO A 686 -22.42 11.08 37.35
C PRO A 686 -23.73 10.43 37.82
N LYS A 687 -24.35 10.86 38.93
CA LYS A 687 -25.61 10.30 39.42
C LYS A 687 -26.77 10.51 38.45
N CYS A 688 -26.84 11.70 37.84
CA CYS A 688 -27.77 11.97 36.75
C CYS A 688 -27.01 12.16 35.41
N ARG A 689 -27.36 11.34 34.40
CA ARG A 689 -26.72 11.34 33.08
C ARG A 689 -27.53 12.10 32.01
N PHE A 690 -28.27 13.13 32.41
CA PHE A 690 -28.97 13.99 31.48
C PHE A 690 -27.97 14.79 30.64
N ILE A 691 -28.18 14.81 29.32
CA ILE A 691 -27.38 15.58 28.36
C ILE A 691 -28.25 16.04 27.20
N SER A 692 -28.05 17.26 26.74
CA SER A 692 -28.65 17.84 25.54
C SER A 692 -27.58 18.50 24.64
N ASN A 693 -27.70 18.34 23.31
CA ASN A 693 -26.87 19.06 22.32
C ASN A 693 -27.52 20.36 21.83
N GLY A 694 -28.73 20.68 22.29
CA GLY A 694 -29.39 21.95 22.08
C GLY A 694 -29.61 22.66 23.42
N GLU A 695 -29.60 23.98 23.42
CA GLU A 695 -29.81 24.82 24.63
C GLU A 695 -31.22 24.57 25.19
N PRO A 696 -31.34 24.10 26.45
CA PRO A 696 -32.63 23.93 27.07
C PRO A 696 -33.36 25.26 27.24
N LEU A 697 -34.65 25.25 27.02
CA LEU A 697 -35.54 26.44 27.19
C LEU A 697 -36.57 26.20 28.28
N LYS A 698 -37.04 27.28 28.92
CA LYS A 698 -38.17 27.26 29.86
C LYS A 698 -39.53 26.97 29.18
N ARG A 699 -39.53 26.58 27.90
CA ARG A 699 -40.72 26.31 27.08
C ARG A 699 -41.00 24.80 27.09
N LYS A 700 -42.26 24.44 27.24
CA LYS A 700 -42.75 23.06 27.12
C LYS A 700 -43.17 22.75 25.68
N CYS A 701 -43.00 21.52 25.27
CA CYS A 701 -43.45 21.04 23.97
C CYS A 701 -44.99 21.05 23.92
N PRO A 702 -45.60 21.61 22.89
CA PRO A 702 -47.07 21.66 22.79
C PRO A 702 -47.70 20.28 22.54
N GLU A 703 -46.93 19.29 22.07
CA GLU A 703 -47.47 17.93 21.80
C GLU A 703 -47.32 16.96 22.98
N CYS A 704 -46.27 17.11 23.83
CA CYS A 704 -45.98 16.10 24.86
C CYS A 704 -45.51 16.72 26.20
N GLU A 705 -45.57 18.01 26.37
CA GLU A 705 -45.17 18.79 27.55
C GLU A 705 -43.71 18.62 28.00
N SER A 706 -42.90 17.83 27.26
CA SER A 706 -41.50 17.70 27.52
C SER A 706 -40.73 18.97 27.26
N MET A 707 -39.51 19.10 27.80
CA MET A 707 -38.64 20.26 27.61
C MET A 707 -38.35 20.49 26.13
N VAL A 708 -38.34 21.75 25.71
CA VAL A 708 -37.92 22.19 24.37
C VAL A 708 -36.46 22.61 24.42
N VAL A 709 -35.71 22.33 23.37
CA VAL A 709 -34.34 22.76 23.19
C VAL A 709 -34.19 23.62 21.92
N HIS A 710 -33.33 24.63 21.98
CA HIS A 710 -32.92 25.41 20.82
C HIS A 710 -31.71 24.77 20.18
N LYS A 711 -31.77 24.51 18.87
CA LYS A 711 -30.69 23.96 18.10
C LYS A 711 -30.34 24.81 16.88
N VAL A 712 -29.06 25.10 16.73
CA VAL A 712 -28.49 25.73 15.55
C VAL A 712 -27.89 24.65 14.65
N LEU A 713 -28.41 24.52 13.45
CA LEU A 713 -27.95 23.55 12.42
C LEU A 713 -27.49 24.33 11.18
N LYS A 714 -26.74 23.67 10.30
CA LYS A 714 -26.35 24.29 9.00
C LYS A 714 -27.53 24.71 8.12
N THR A 715 -28.71 24.16 8.38
CA THR A 715 -29.96 24.42 7.65
C THR A 715 -30.85 25.47 8.33
N GLY A 716 -30.42 26.07 9.43
CA GLY A 716 -31.14 27.09 10.20
C GLY A 716 -31.31 26.75 11.69
N GLU A 717 -32.03 27.61 12.41
CA GLU A 717 -32.28 27.45 13.82
C GLU A 717 -33.67 26.85 14.08
N PHE A 718 -33.74 25.98 15.08
CA PHE A 718 -34.96 25.23 15.37
C PHE A 718 -35.21 25.09 16.87
N TYR A 719 -36.48 25.15 17.25
CA TYR A 719 -36.96 24.64 18.53
C TYR A 719 -37.39 23.16 18.34
N GLU A 720 -36.87 22.26 19.18
CA GLU A 720 -37.09 20.84 19.04
C GLU A 720 -37.45 20.22 20.39
N CYS A 721 -38.39 19.29 20.41
CA CYS A 721 -38.69 18.53 21.62
C CYS A 721 -37.48 17.63 22.02
N ILE A 722 -37.15 17.61 23.32
CA ILE A 722 -36.07 16.77 23.83
C ILE A 722 -36.41 15.28 23.85
N ASP A 723 -37.69 14.94 23.88
CA ASP A 723 -38.14 13.57 23.78
C ASP A 723 -37.99 13.06 22.33
N LYS A 724 -37.12 12.10 22.14
CA LYS A 724 -36.86 11.50 20.81
C LYS A 724 -38.07 10.77 20.20
N LYS A 725 -39.09 10.45 20.98
CA LYS A 725 -40.32 9.85 20.48
C LYS A 725 -41.30 10.90 19.94
N CYS A 726 -41.25 12.12 20.49
CA CYS A 726 -41.97 13.27 19.98
C CYS A 726 -41.20 13.86 18.78
N LYS A 727 -41.89 14.04 17.67
CA LYS A 727 -41.31 14.59 16.42
C LYS A 727 -41.49 16.09 16.30
N TRP A 728 -42.05 16.77 17.31
CA TRP A 728 -42.29 18.18 17.24
C TRP A 728 -41.01 18.98 17.00
N LYS A 729 -41.09 19.85 16.01
CA LYS A 729 -40.00 20.72 15.60
C LYS A 729 -40.57 21.97 14.93
N GLU A 730 -40.15 23.14 15.37
CA GLU A 730 -40.58 24.44 14.88
C GLU A 730 -39.35 25.25 14.43
N ARG A 731 -39.42 25.95 13.31
CA ARG A 731 -38.33 26.83 12.86
C ARG A 731 -38.39 28.15 13.63
N VAL A 732 -37.24 28.65 14.08
CA VAL A 732 -37.17 29.95 14.75
C VAL A 732 -37.57 31.04 13.73
N PRO A 733 -38.56 31.94 14.04
CA PRO A 733 -38.95 33.03 13.14
C PRO A 733 -37.78 34.00 12.95
N ASN A 734 -37.61 34.53 11.72
CA ASN A 734 -36.52 35.42 11.35
C ASN A 734 -36.52 36.76 12.13
N ASP A 735 -37.64 37.15 12.73
CA ASP A 735 -37.78 38.42 13.48
C ASP A 735 -37.06 38.43 14.84
N LYS A 736 -36.61 37.24 15.33
CA LYS A 736 -35.87 37.14 16.61
C LYS A 736 -34.34 37.03 16.43
N LEU A 737 -33.85 37.13 15.20
CA LEU A 737 -32.40 37.09 14.88
C LEU A 737 -31.71 38.47 14.99
N LYS A 738 -32.41 39.52 15.37
CA LYS A 738 -31.87 40.88 15.56
C LYS A 738 -32.09 41.35 17.01
N ASN A 739 -31.38 40.76 17.96
CA ASN A 739 -30.83 41.42 19.15
C ASN A 739 -30.00 40.43 19.97
N PRO A 740 -28.78 40.83 20.40
CA PRO A 740 -27.84 39.97 21.09
C PRO A 740 -28.30 39.58 22.49
#